data_983e718690250b4f822efbfab4d152e9
#
_entry.id   983e718690250b4f822efbfab4d152e9
#
_cell.length_a   1.000
_cell.length_b   1.000
_cell.length_c   1.000
_cell.angle_alpha   90.00
_cell.angle_beta   90.00
_cell.angle_gamma   90.00
#
_symmetry.space_group_name_H-M   'P 1'
#
loop_
_entity.id
_entity.type
_entity.pdbx_description
1 polymer ?
#
loop_
_entity_poly.entity_id
_entity_poly.type
_entity_poly.pdbx_seq_one_letter_code
_entity_poly.pdbx_strand_id
1 'polypeptide(L)'
;MAIPKLKKQDVIDALKFIDENGVPEHNTSVKYVLVSEDGKKYPPKYVVAVADHLANSTDISTESFNSVDAKNYLESLGFSIETKQQEKFELSITAESVESTDERFTMNNLSLGDNYKPLDACFKRANGDVIKRAYSKGERRNSNQTLPRIACQVFEKQLAALSVEDKENFPVCKYNSDKEVIRGIYASVDDFKKHRNTIEYLTYGYDNGRQFVIYCWNIFSTIIFVQECLKRFGEPGDQFILTYREKDERETAAAETEAAVQEELVQQFKGYRNPFSSMLIESKNLIFRGAPGTGKSYLAKEIAADIISNGYFDDYTLLTDEQKKQVEFVQFHPSYDYSDFVEGLRPKINDDGTMGFELQDGIFKKFVARARKNYEDSQKSRETVEKEVTVQESMTEFFSGVEFGVDTFKTINGNEFTITGVDDGHIRISIPGNASVNRLALSLDEVRKMLESGQKFEKIKDITSFFGKTFATQGYSYDFAIYKAIKAKKSTISKAKAKQEELKKYIFIIDEINRGEISKIFGELFFAIDPGYRGKAGEISTQYSNLHSDPGEKFYIPENVYIIGTMNDIDRSVDSFDFAMRRRFRFVELRADERLEMLASLENEELEAEAIRRMAALNKAIAEVEDLNENYQIGASYFLKLKTLDFDQLWTDYLQPLLQEYIQGMYDEEGIMNRFARAYGYQKPARGDANEAAQDQG
;
A
#
# COMPACT_ATOMS: atom_id res chain seq x y z
N MET A 1 -29.19 8.58 -11.30
CA MET A 1 -29.81 9.82 -11.80
C MET A 1 -30.89 9.44 -12.80
N ALA A 2 -32.02 10.13 -12.84
CA ALA A 2 -33.01 9.86 -13.87
C ALA A 2 -32.49 10.45 -15.18
N ILE A 3 -32.55 9.66 -16.26
CA ILE A 3 -32.27 10.15 -17.61
C ILE A 3 -33.13 11.36 -17.89
N PRO A 4 -32.61 12.44 -18.47
CA PRO A 4 -33.35 13.66 -18.78
C PRO A 4 -34.52 13.38 -19.74
N LYS A 5 -35.58 14.18 -19.70
CA LYS A 5 -36.72 14.03 -20.57
C LYS A 5 -36.34 14.50 -21.99
N LEU A 6 -36.18 13.54 -22.89
CA LEU A 6 -35.88 13.76 -24.28
C LEU A 6 -37.08 13.36 -25.14
N LYS A 7 -37.21 13.96 -26.32
CA LYS A 7 -38.17 13.57 -27.35
C LYS A 7 -37.46 12.71 -28.40
N LYS A 8 -38.21 11.93 -29.14
CA LYS A 8 -37.66 11.12 -30.24
C LYS A 8 -36.84 11.96 -31.24
N GLN A 9 -37.23 13.23 -31.47
CA GLN A 9 -36.52 14.12 -32.38
C GLN A 9 -35.14 14.51 -31.83
N ASP A 10 -34.99 14.72 -30.53
CA ASP A 10 -33.72 15.07 -29.89
C ASP A 10 -32.69 13.96 -30.08
N VAL A 11 -33.14 12.70 -30.00
CA VAL A 11 -32.30 11.53 -30.28
C VAL A 11 -31.90 11.45 -31.74
N ILE A 12 -32.83 11.74 -32.68
CA ILE A 12 -32.52 11.74 -34.13
C ILE A 12 -31.48 12.83 -34.45
N ASP A 13 -31.58 14.00 -33.82
CA ASP A 13 -30.63 15.09 -34.04
C ASP A 13 -29.26 14.74 -33.42
N ALA A 14 -29.22 14.02 -32.27
CA ALA A 14 -28.02 13.47 -31.71
C ALA A 14 -27.33 12.44 -32.63
N LEU A 15 -28.08 11.56 -33.28
CA LEU A 15 -27.51 10.61 -34.24
C LEU A 15 -26.84 11.32 -35.42
N LYS A 16 -27.42 12.40 -35.93
CA LYS A 16 -26.81 13.23 -37.00
C LYS A 16 -25.53 13.90 -36.50
N PHE A 17 -25.57 14.47 -35.30
CA PHE A 17 -24.40 15.07 -34.70
C PHE A 17 -23.25 14.08 -34.53
N ILE A 18 -23.55 12.84 -34.10
CA ILE A 18 -22.57 11.77 -33.96
C ILE A 18 -22.01 11.32 -35.32
N ASP A 19 -22.82 11.29 -36.35
CA ASP A 19 -22.38 10.98 -37.73
C ASP A 19 -21.37 12.01 -38.24
N GLU A 20 -21.52 13.28 -37.86
CA GLU A 20 -20.64 14.39 -38.29
C GLU A 20 -19.38 14.49 -37.47
N ASN A 21 -19.43 14.20 -36.16
CA ASN A 21 -18.35 14.45 -35.20
C ASN A 21 -17.65 13.17 -34.69
N GLY A 22 -18.23 11.99 -34.96
CA GLY A 22 -17.73 10.71 -34.49
C GLY A 22 -18.07 10.39 -33.06
N VAL A 23 -17.62 9.22 -32.59
CA VAL A 23 -17.74 8.75 -31.21
C VAL A 23 -16.33 8.77 -30.56
N PRO A 24 -16.11 9.47 -29.46
CA PRO A 24 -14.83 9.41 -28.72
C PRO A 24 -14.51 7.98 -28.25
N GLU A 25 -13.23 7.60 -28.24
CA GLU A 25 -12.78 6.23 -27.91
C GLU A 25 -13.32 5.71 -26.57
N HIS A 26 -13.40 6.57 -25.54
CA HIS A 26 -13.89 6.21 -24.21
C HIS A 26 -15.44 6.11 -24.11
N ASN A 27 -16.17 6.49 -25.15
CA ASN A 27 -17.65 6.43 -25.20
C ASN A 27 -18.18 5.30 -26.09
N THR A 28 -17.37 4.34 -26.47
CA THR A 28 -17.80 3.17 -27.25
C THR A 28 -18.64 2.22 -26.39
N SER A 29 -19.68 1.63 -26.97
CA SER A 29 -20.57 0.72 -26.24
C SER A 29 -20.08 -0.73 -26.26
N VAL A 30 -20.04 -1.35 -25.09
CA VAL A 30 -19.63 -2.75 -24.92
C VAL A 30 -20.80 -3.73 -25.09
N LYS A 31 -22.02 -3.36 -24.69
CA LYS A 31 -23.12 -4.34 -24.56
C LYS A 31 -24.33 -4.08 -25.47
N TYR A 32 -24.74 -2.85 -25.64
CA TYR A 32 -25.93 -2.47 -26.40
C TYR A 32 -25.57 -1.50 -27.51
N VAL A 33 -26.22 -1.61 -28.63
CA VAL A 33 -26.09 -0.66 -29.74
C VAL A 33 -27.47 -0.21 -30.18
N LEU A 34 -27.66 1.09 -30.34
CA LEU A 34 -28.81 1.64 -31.02
C LEU A 34 -28.61 1.43 -32.53
N VAL A 35 -29.60 0.83 -33.19
CA VAL A 35 -29.57 0.63 -34.64
C VAL A 35 -30.55 1.61 -35.23
N SER A 36 -30.03 2.50 -36.09
CA SER A 36 -30.87 3.44 -36.84
C SER A 36 -31.58 2.75 -38.02
N GLU A 37 -32.53 3.43 -38.62
CA GLU A 37 -33.35 2.88 -39.76
C GLU A 37 -32.49 2.56 -41.01
N ASP A 38 -31.33 3.22 -41.14
CA ASP A 38 -30.33 2.96 -42.19
C ASP A 38 -29.27 1.91 -41.78
N GLY A 39 -29.43 1.25 -40.61
CA GLY A 39 -28.59 0.15 -40.15
C GLY A 39 -27.28 0.55 -39.47
N LYS A 40 -27.04 1.85 -39.24
CA LYS A 40 -25.88 2.32 -38.52
C LYS A 40 -26.00 2.02 -37.02
N LYS A 41 -24.85 1.82 -36.35
CA LYS A 41 -24.76 1.41 -34.94
C LYS A 41 -24.14 2.50 -34.07
N TYR A 42 -24.82 2.87 -32.97
CA TYR A 42 -24.41 3.95 -32.06
C TYR A 42 -24.38 3.48 -30.58
N PRO A 43 -23.48 4.03 -29.75
CA PRO A 43 -23.44 3.73 -28.31
C PRO A 43 -24.62 4.38 -27.58
N PRO A 44 -25.54 3.63 -26.95
CA PRO A 44 -26.76 4.19 -26.35
C PRO A 44 -26.51 5.27 -25.28
N LYS A 45 -25.51 5.10 -24.40
CA LYS A 45 -25.15 6.08 -23.36
C LYS A 45 -24.68 7.41 -23.97
N TYR A 46 -23.84 7.32 -24.99
CA TYR A 46 -23.35 8.51 -25.68
C TYR A 46 -24.44 9.22 -26.45
N VAL A 47 -25.34 8.47 -27.11
CA VAL A 47 -26.51 9.04 -27.77
C VAL A 47 -27.41 9.83 -26.83
N VAL A 48 -27.65 9.31 -25.60
CA VAL A 48 -28.45 10.01 -24.60
C VAL A 48 -27.74 11.27 -24.13
N ALA A 49 -26.41 11.21 -23.90
CA ALA A 49 -25.64 12.37 -23.48
C ALA A 49 -25.62 13.49 -24.54
N VAL A 50 -25.41 13.13 -25.80
CA VAL A 50 -25.44 14.10 -26.91
C VAL A 50 -26.85 14.66 -27.12
N ALA A 51 -27.89 13.84 -27.00
CA ALA A 51 -29.28 14.29 -27.11
C ALA A 51 -29.66 15.29 -26.01
N ASP A 52 -29.17 15.06 -24.77
CA ASP A 52 -29.36 15.98 -23.66
C ASP A 52 -28.64 17.31 -23.88
N HIS A 53 -27.39 17.23 -24.31
CA HIS A 53 -26.61 18.44 -24.66
C HIS A 53 -27.33 19.30 -25.71
N LEU A 54 -27.83 18.69 -26.80
CA LEU A 54 -28.50 19.41 -27.88
C LEU A 54 -29.86 19.95 -27.48
N ALA A 55 -30.64 19.20 -26.70
CA ALA A 55 -32.02 19.55 -26.35
C ALA A 55 -32.11 20.49 -25.12
N ASN A 56 -31.30 20.26 -24.12
CA ASN A 56 -31.40 20.92 -22.83
C ASN A 56 -30.21 21.81 -22.50
N SER A 57 -29.14 21.83 -23.32
CA SER A 57 -27.86 22.51 -23.06
C SER A 57 -27.25 22.10 -21.73
N THR A 58 -27.43 20.84 -21.34
CA THR A 58 -26.87 20.20 -20.16
C THR A 58 -25.87 19.12 -20.57
N ASP A 59 -24.74 19.02 -19.86
CA ASP A 59 -23.73 18.01 -20.13
C ASP A 59 -23.86 16.86 -19.13
N ILE A 60 -24.77 15.92 -19.43
CA ILE A 60 -24.89 14.73 -18.58
C ILE A 60 -23.72 13.78 -18.87
N SER A 61 -22.94 13.42 -17.83
CA SER A 61 -21.89 12.42 -18.00
C SER A 61 -22.45 11.05 -18.34
N THR A 62 -21.81 10.35 -19.28
CA THR A 62 -22.17 8.95 -19.60
C THR A 62 -21.98 8.00 -18.41
N GLU A 63 -21.28 8.42 -17.35
CA GLU A 63 -21.11 7.65 -16.11
C GLU A 63 -22.28 7.83 -15.13
N SER A 64 -23.12 8.83 -15.30
CA SER A 64 -24.22 9.15 -14.41
C SER A 64 -25.43 8.21 -14.51
N PHE A 65 -25.48 7.33 -15.51
CA PHE A 65 -26.52 6.32 -15.71
C PHE A 65 -25.95 5.06 -16.38
N ASN A 66 -26.56 3.91 -16.12
CA ASN A 66 -26.06 2.65 -16.64
C ASN A 66 -26.56 2.34 -18.06
N SER A 67 -25.91 1.38 -18.73
CA SER A 67 -26.23 0.98 -20.11
C SER A 67 -27.63 0.37 -20.27
N VAL A 68 -28.18 -0.20 -19.17
CA VAL A 68 -29.56 -0.77 -19.19
C VAL A 68 -30.59 0.33 -19.13
N ASP A 69 -30.33 1.38 -18.35
CA ASP A 69 -31.21 2.54 -18.25
C ASP A 69 -31.27 3.28 -19.60
N ALA A 70 -30.10 3.50 -20.23
CA ALA A 70 -30.03 4.09 -21.56
C ALA A 70 -30.80 3.25 -22.61
N LYS A 71 -30.60 1.91 -22.57
CA LYS A 71 -31.33 0.99 -23.42
C LYS A 71 -32.84 1.13 -23.24
N ASN A 72 -33.34 0.93 -22.01
CA ASN A 72 -34.79 0.95 -21.74
C ASN A 72 -35.41 2.31 -22.06
N TYR A 73 -34.66 3.38 -21.85
CA TYR A 73 -35.11 4.72 -22.16
C TYR A 73 -35.26 4.96 -23.68
N LEU A 74 -34.25 4.59 -24.47
CA LEU A 74 -34.28 4.71 -25.92
C LEU A 74 -35.32 3.78 -26.58
N GLU A 75 -35.50 2.56 -26.04
CA GLU A 75 -36.59 1.66 -26.45
C GLU A 75 -37.96 2.29 -26.15
N SER A 76 -38.13 2.99 -25.01
CA SER A 76 -39.36 3.72 -24.68
C SER A 76 -39.68 4.87 -25.67
N LEU A 77 -38.64 5.43 -26.31
CA LEU A 77 -38.77 6.44 -27.37
C LEU A 77 -38.97 5.84 -28.79
N GLY A 78 -39.01 4.50 -28.88
CA GLY A 78 -39.27 3.75 -30.12
C GLY A 78 -38.03 3.54 -30.99
N PHE A 79 -36.83 3.49 -30.40
CA PHE A 79 -35.61 3.09 -31.09
C PHE A 79 -35.33 1.60 -30.93
N SER A 80 -34.71 0.98 -31.93
CA SER A 80 -34.28 -0.40 -31.88
C SER A 80 -32.91 -0.52 -31.20
N ILE A 81 -32.83 -1.32 -30.15
CA ILE A 81 -31.59 -1.60 -29.46
C ILE A 81 -31.24 -3.08 -29.61
N GLU A 82 -30.11 -3.35 -30.22
CA GLU A 82 -29.55 -4.70 -30.30
C GLU A 82 -28.57 -4.94 -29.15
N THR A 83 -28.57 -6.18 -28.63
CA THR A 83 -27.52 -6.62 -27.75
C THR A 83 -26.32 -7.03 -28.58
N LYS A 84 -25.21 -6.33 -28.43
CA LYS A 84 -23.95 -6.71 -29.08
C LYS A 84 -23.59 -8.12 -28.56
N GLN A 85 -23.46 -9.09 -29.48
CA GLN A 85 -22.92 -10.39 -29.08
C GLN A 85 -21.54 -10.11 -28.49
N GLN A 86 -21.33 -10.51 -27.24
CA GLN A 86 -20.05 -10.35 -26.59
C GLN A 86 -19.00 -11.11 -27.41
N GLU A 87 -18.00 -10.38 -27.87
CA GLU A 87 -16.91 -10.91 -28.65
C GLU A 87 -16.15 -11.92 -27.79
N LYS A 88 -15.92 -13.11 -28.36
CA LYS A 88 -15.16 -14.17 -27.70
C LYS A 88 -13.80 -14.23 -28.34
N PHE A 89 -12.80 -14.30 -27.51
CA PHE A 89 -11.41 -14.41 -27.91
C PHE A 89 -10.87 -15.80 -27.57
N GLU A 90 -9.88 -16.24 -28.31
CA GLU A 90 -9.16 -17.47 -28.05
C GLU A 90 -7.69 -17.16 -27.78
N LEU A 91 -7.17 -17.75 -26.72
CA LEU A 91 -5.77 -17.74 -26.37
C LEU A 91 -5.19 -19.12 -26.61
N SER A 92 -4.24 -19.22 -27.54
CA SER A 92 -3.48 -20.42 -27.84
C SER A 92 -2.15 -20.38 -27.13
N ILE A 93 -1.85 -21.36 -26.29
CA ILE A 93 -0.65 -21.43 -25.46
C ILE A 93 0.14 -22.67 -25.85
N THR A 94 1.31 -22.50 -26.39
CA THR A 94 2.29 -23.56 -26.68
C THR A 94 3.48 -23.47 -25.72
N ALA A 95 4.39 -24.41 -25.79
CA ALA A 95 5.64 -24.32 -25.00
C ALA A 95 6.46 -23.06 -25.34
N GLU A 96 6.33 -22.51 -26.55
CA GLU A 96 7.20 -21.45 -27.07
C GLU A 96 6.48 -20.11 -27.25
N SER A 97 5.16 -20.13 -27.54
CA SER A 97 4.38 -18.93 -27.84
C SER A 97 3.06 -18.86 -27.09
N VAL A 98 2.55 -17.65 -26.97
CA VAL A 98 1.17 -17.35 -26.51
C VAL A 98 0.59 -16.37 -27.50
N GLU A 99 -0.48 -16.77 -28.18
CA GLU A 99 -1.14 -15.99 -29.22
C GLU A 99 -2.62 -15.81 -28.88
N SER A 100 -3.12 -14.62 -29.06
CA SER A 100 -4.53 -14.30 -28.86
C SER A 100 -5.17 -13.77 -30.14
N THR A 101 -6.44 -14.08 -30.31
CA THR A 101 -7.28 -13.43 -31.33
C THR A 101 -7.68 -12.00 -30.93
N ASP A 102 -7.46 -11.58 -29.68
CA ASP A 102 -7.59 -10.19 -29.23
C ASP A 102 -6.28 -9.43 -29.49
N GLU A 103 -6.30 -8.48 -30.44
CA GLU A 103 -5.12 -7.68 -30.80
C GLU A 103 -4.58 -6.82 -29.63
N ARG A 104 -5.41 -6.56 -28.60
CA ARG A 104 -5.02 -5.79 -27.41
C ARG A 104 -4.24 -6.62 -26.38
N PHE A 105 -4.28 -7.94 -26.53
CA PHE A 105 -3.60 -8.85 -25.60
C PHE A 105 -2.11 -8.74 -25.70
N THR A 106 -1.44 -8.53 -24.56
CA THR A 106 0.01 -8.61 -24.42
C THR A 106 0.39 -9.41 -23.17
N MET A 107 1.41 -10.26 -23.28
CA MET A 107 1.96 -11.02 -22.16
C MET A 107 2.51 -10.13 -21.03
N ASN A 108 2.80 -8.88 -21.32
CA ASN A 108 3.40 -7.94 -20.37
C ASN A 108 2.36 -7.14 -19.56
N ASN A 109 1.10 -7.13 -20.00
CA ASN A 109 0.05 -6.39 -19.31
C ASN A 109 -0.89 -7.36 -18.58
N LEU A 110 -0.47 -7.80 -17.39
CA LEU A 110 -1.26 -8.71 -16.56
C LEU A 110 -2.57 -8.09 -16.04
N SER A 111 -2.65 -6.76 -15.92
CA SER A 111 -3.87 -6.07 -15.48
C SER A 111 -5.04 -6.26 -16.44
N LEU A 112 -4.79 -6.57 -17.71
CA LEU A 112 -5.84 -6.96 -18.64
C LEU A 112 -6.64 -8.19 -18.16
N GLY A 113 -6.01 -9.09 -17.40
CA GLY A 113 -6.66 -10.27 -16.85
C GLY A 113 -7.82 -9.95 -15.90
N ASP A 114 -7.84 -8.78 -15.29
CA ASP A 114 -8.91 -8.36 -14.39
C ASP A 114 -10.18 -7.97 -15.15
N ASN A 115 -10.03 -7.55 -16.40
CA ASN A 115 -11.12 -7.14 -17.28
C ASN A 115 -11.74 -8.29 -18.09
N TYR A 116 -11.14 -9.48 -18.06
CA TYR A 116 -11.57 -10.62 -18.86
C TYR A 116 -12.13 -11.76 -18.01
N LYS A 117 -13.07 -12.50 -18.60
CA LYS A 117 -13.67 -13.69 -18.00
C LYS A 117 -13.40 -14.92 -18.83
N PRO A 118 -12.74 -15.94 -18.27
CA PRO A 118 -12.63 -17.24 -18.94
C PRO A 118 -13.99 -17.90 -19.10
N LEU A 119 -14.20 -18.51 -20.25
CA LEU A 119 -15.42 -19.26 -20.59
C LEU A 119 -15.16 -20.76 -20.55
N ASP A 120 -14.13 -21.21 -21.25
CA ASP A 120 -13.76 -22.62 -21.36
C ASP A 120 -12.27 -22.77 -21.63
N ALA A 121 -11.71 -23.94 -21.28
CA ALA A 121 -10.34 -24.29 -21.66
C ALA A 121 -10.26 -25.77 -22.05
N CYS A 122 -9.41 -26.05 -23.01
CA CYS A 122 -9.10 -27.42 -23.43
C CYS A 122 -7.61 -27.57 -23.72
N PHE A 123 -7.16 -28.82 -23.67
CA PHE A 123 -5.82 -29.21 -24.10
C PHE A 123 -5.94 -29.96 -25.42
N LYS A 124 -5.21 -29.54 -26.43
CA LYS A 124 -5.19 -30.14 -27.76
C LYS A 124 -3.83 -30.76 -28.03
N ARG A 125 -3.80 -32.07 -28.27
CA ARG A 125 -2.59 -32.78 -28.64
C ARG A 125 -2.22 -32.56 -30.11
N ALA A 126 -0.98 -32.75 -30.42
CA ALA A 126 -0.46 -32.68 -31.79
C ALA A 126 -1.20 -33.64 -32.76
N ASN A 127 -1.68 -34.79 -32.28
CA ASN A 127 -2.46 -35.75 -33.05
C ASN A 127 -3.93 -35.34 -33.29
N GLY A 128 -4.37 -34.21 -32.73
CA GLY A 128 -5.72 -33.69 -32.84
C GLY A 128 -6.68 -34.07 -31.69
N ASP A 129 -6.26 -34.92 -30.76
CA ASP A 129 -7.08 -35.28 -29.60
C ASP A 129 -7.31 -34.05 -28.70
N VAL A 130 -8.55 -33.88 -28.22
CA VAL A 130 -8.91 -32.76 -27.37
C VAL A 130 -9.34 -33.26 -25.99
N ILE A 131 -8.62 -32.85 -24.97
CA ILE A 131 -8.96 -33.11 -23.56
C ILE A 131 -9.67 -31.88 -22.99
N LYS A 132 -10.90 -32.06 -22.53
CA LYS A 132 -11.68 -31.00 -21.87
C LYS A 132 -11.50 -31.03 -20.37
N ARG A 133 -11.73 -29.89 -19.74
CA ARG A 133 -11.70 -29.79 -18.29
C ARG A 133 -12.77 -30.68 -17.66
N ALA A 134 -12.35 -31.53 -16.71
CA ALA A 134 -13.26 -32.26 -15.83
C ALA A 134 -13.60 -31.41 -14.60
N TYR A 135 -14.85 -31.45 -14.15
CA TYR A 135 -15.33 -30.76 -12.96
C TYR A 135 -15.65 -31.79 -11.87
N SER A 136 -15.10 -31.57 -10.67
CA SER A 136 -15.41 -32.39 -9.50
C SER A 136 -16.81 -32.05 -8.96
N LYS A 137 -17.48 -33.03 -8.34
CA LYS A 137 -18.80 -32.82 -7.72
C LYS A 137 -18.68 -31.82 -6.56
N GLY A 138 -19.41 -30.70 -6.63
CA GLY A 138 -19.38 -29.64 -5.62
C GLY A 138 -18.25 -28.61 -5.80
N GLU A 139 -17.47 -28.71 -6.85
CA GLU A 139 -16.43 -27.72 -7.16
C GLU A 139 -17.04 -26.33 -7.41
N ARG A 140 -16.53 -25.32 -6.68
CA ARG A 140 -16.84 -23.92 -6.98
C ARG A 140 -16.25 -23.57 -8.35
N ARG A 141 -17.08 -23.11 -9.27
CA ARG A 141 -16.65 -22.69 -10.61
C ARG A 141 -16.00 -21.31 -10.53
N ASN A 142 -14.74 -21.28 -10.09
CA ASN A 142 -13.93 -20.06 -10.25
C ASN A 142 -13.34 -20.04 -11.67
N SER A 143 -13.75 -19.07 -12.47
CA SER A 143 -13.35 -18.98 -13.87
C SER A 143 -11.83 -18.72 -14.04
N ASN A 144 -11.19 -17.99 -13.13
CA ASN A 144 -9.75 -17.71 -13.19
C ASN A 144 -8.89 -18.98 -13.00
N GLN A 145 -9.43 -20.01 -12.36
CA GLN A 145 -8.74 -21.27 -12.15
C GLN A 145 -8.91 -22.29 -13.32
N THR A 146 -9.64 -21.91 -14.36
CA THR A 146 -9.97 -22.84 -15.46
C THR A 146 -8.72 -23.36 -16.17
N LEU A 147 -7.82 -22.48 -16.55
CA LEU A 147 -6.60 -22.84 -17.27
C LEU A 147 -5.59 -23.65 -16.41
N PRO A 148 -5.21 -23.21 -15.21
CA PRO A 148 -4.27 -24.00 -14.41
C PRO A 148 -4.86 -25.34 -13.92
N ARG A 149 -6.17 -25.46 -13.73
CA ARG A 149 -6.80 -26.75 -13.37
C ARG A 149 -6.70 -27.78 -14.48
N ILE A 150 -6.91 -27.38 -15.74
CA ILE A 150 -6.75 -28.33 -16.85
C ILE A 150 -5.28 -28.74 -17.03
N ALA A 151 -4.33 -27.84 -16.78
CA ALA A 151 -2.91 -28.21 -16.80
C ALA A 151 -2.57 -29.23 -15.70
N CYS A 152 -3.09 -29.04 -14.48
CA CYS A 152 -2.97 -30.05 -13.42
C CYS A 152 -3.62 -31.37 -13.79
N GLN A 153 -4.78 -31.36 -14.45
CA GLN A 153 -5.48 -32.57 -14.91
C GLN A 153 -4.68 -33.34 -15.97
N VAL A 154 -4.12 -32.65 -16.94
CA VAL A 154 -3.38 -33.27 -18.06
C VAL A 154 -2.05 -33.84 -17.60
N PHE A 155 -1.35 -33.12 -16.72
CA PHE A 155 -0.02 -33.46 -16.25
C PHE A 155 0.03 -33.92 -14.79
N GLU A 156 -1.10 -34.45 -14.26
CA GLU A 156 -1.24 -34.87 -12.86
C GLU A 156 -0.12 -35.80 -12.41
N LYS A 157 0.16 -36.86 -13.19
CA LYS A 157 1.19 -37.85 -12.86
C LYS A 157 2.59 -37.27 -12.83
N GLN A 158 2.90 -36.41 -13.79
CA GLN A 158 4.22 -35.76 -13.93
C GLN A 158 4.42 -34.76 -12.79
N LEU A 159 3.43 -33.93 -12.50
CA LEU A 159 3.48 -32.97 -11.39
C LEU A 159 3.57 -33.68 -10.03
N ALA A 160 2.86 -34.80 -9.86
CA ALA A 160 2.93 -35.60 -8.65
C ALA A 160 4.32 -36.21 -8.42
N ALA A 161 4.99 -36.62 -9.50
CA ALA A 161 6.30 -37.28 -9.46
C ALA A 161 7.50 -36.33 -9.24
N LEU A 162 7.30 -35.00 -9.33
CA LEU A 162 8.36 -34.03 -9.09
C LEU A 162 8.90 -34.13 -7.66
N SER A 163 10.20 -33.96 -7.50
CA SER A 163 10.85 -33.80 -6.20
C SER A 163 10.31 -32.57 -5.45
N VAL A 164 10.60 -32.46 -4.15
CA VAL A 164 10.22 -31.28 -3.36
C VAL A 164 10.88 -30.03 -3.93
N GLU A 165 12.16 -30.11 -4.22
CA GLU A 165 12.96 -29.02 -4.82
C GLU A 165 12.41 -28.58 -6.18
N ASP A 166 12.10 -29.54 -7.08
CA ASP A 166 11.50 -29.20 -8.38
C ASP A 166 10.13 -28.55 -8.26
N LYS A 167 9.35 -28.90 -7.24
CA LYS A 167 8.05 -28.27 -6.94
C LYS A 167 8.24 -26.86 -6.41
N GLU A 168 9.18 -26.65 -5.50
CA GLU A 168 9.49 -25.33 -4.95
C GLU A 168 10.00 -24.37 -6.04
N ASN A 169 10.82 -24.87 -6.94
CA ASN A 169 11.38 -24.08 -8.06
C ASN A 169 10.49 -24.03 -9.31
N PHE A 170 9.31 -24.64 -9.29
CA PHE A 170 8.42 -24.63 -10.45
C PHE A 170 7.79 -23.25 -10.66
N PRO A 171 7.95 -22.61 -11.84
CA PRO A 171 7.32 -21.32 -12.13
C PRO A 171 5.79 -21.48 -12.19
N VAL A 172 5.04 -20.77 -11.36
CA VAL A 172 3.57 -20.94 -11.27
C VAL A 172 2.79 -19.72 -11.68
N CYS A 173 3.33 -18.52 -11.47
CA CYS A 173 2.62 -17.28 -11.73
C CYS A 173 3.59 -16.12 -11.96
N LYS A 174 3.14 -15.08 -12.67
CA LYS A 174 3.81 -13.79 -12.72
C LYS A 174 2.97 -12.80 -11.92
N TYR A 175 3.62 -12.08 -11.00
CA TYR A 175 2.93 -11.08 -10.19
C TYR A 175 2.82 -9.74 -10.93
N ASN A 176 1.94 -8.84 -10.43
CA ASN A 176 1.57 -7.54 -11.03
C ASN A 176 2.76 -6.59 -11.33
N SER A 177 3.94 -6.82 -10.79
CA SER A 177 5.11 -5.95 -10.93
C SER A 177 6.07 -6.33 -12.05
N ASP A 178 5.68 -7.07 -13.05
CA ASP A 178 6.46 -7.43 -14.26
C ASP A 178 7.85 -8.10 -14.05
N LYS A 179 8.37 -8.16 -12.85
CA LYS A 179 9.79 -8.46 -12.61
C LYS A 179 10.05 -9.82 -11.99
N GLU A 180 9.09 -10.41 -11.29
CA GLU A 180 9.32 -11.66 -10.57
C GLU A 180 8.36 -12.77 -10.98
N VAL A 181 8.94 -13.92 -11.31
CA VAL A 181 8.19 -15.16 -11.49
C VAL A 181 8.04 -15.80 -10.13
N ILE A 182 6.77 -15.97 -9.70
CA ILE A 182 6.47 -16.68 -8.47
C ILE A 182 6.67 -18.17 -8.71
N ARG A 183 7.44 -18.79 -7.83
CA ARG A 183 7.78 -20.22 -7.85
C ARG A 183 7.04 -20.95 -6.73
N GLY A 184 6.85 -22.23 -6.90
CA GLY A 184 6.38 -23.15 -5.88
C GLY A 184 5.02 -23.79 -6.16
N ILE A 185 5.03 -25.13 -6.14
CA ILE A 185 3.87 -26.02 -6.07
C ILE A 185 3.87 -26.58 -4.66
N TYR A 186 2.87 -26.24 -3.86
CA TYR A 186 2.81 -26.58 -2.44
C TYR A 186 1.95 -27.82 -2.21
N ALA A 187 2.28 -28.60 -1.17
CA ALA A 187 1.56 -29.81 -0.81
C ALA A 187 0.29 -29.54 0.01
N SER A 188 0.20 -28.40 0.68
CA SER A 188 -0.97 -28.02 1.48
C SER A 188 -1.23 -26.52 1.44
N VAL A 189 -2.46 -26.13 1.81
CA VAL A 189 -2.82 -24.71 1.96
C VAL A 189 -2.00 -24.06 3.08
N ASP A 190 -1.72 -24.79 4.15
CA ASP A 190 -0.94 -24.27 5.27
C ASP A 190 0.52 -24.06 4.88
N ASP A 191 1.08 -24.93 4.06
CA ASP A 191 2.40 -24.76 3.49
C ASP A 191 2.45 -23.56 2.53
N PHE A 192 1.49 -23.44 1.63
CA PHE A 192 1.35 -22.26 0.78
C PHE A 192 1.30 -20.95 1.59
N LYS A 193 0.49 -20.94 2.67
CA LYS A 193 0.32 -19.75 3.51
C LYS A 193 1.55 -19.36 4.33
N LYS A 194 2.52 -20.24 4.52
CA LYS A 194 3.83 -19.87 5.10
C LYS A 194 4.62 -18.96 4.18
N HIS A 195 4.42 -19.05 2.87
CA HIS A 195 5.18 -18.35 1.85
C HIS A 195 4.40 -17.22 1.17
N ARG A 196 3.06 -17.26 1.21
CA ARG A 196 2.19 -16.33 0.49
C ARG A 196 0.98 -15.91 1.32
N ASN A 197 0.81 -14.62 1.50
CA ASN A 197 -0.38 -14.06 2.16
C ASN A 197 -1.42 -13.67 1.13
N THR A 198 -2.09 -14.66 0.56
CA THR A 198 -3.19 -14.45 -0.38
C THR A 198 -4.15 -15.63 -0.32
N ILE A 199 -5.40 -15.37 -0.72
CA ILE A 199 -6.41 -16.39 -0.95
C ILE A 199 -6.51 -16.78 -2.43
N GLU A 200 -5.75 -16.11 -3.28
CA GLU A 200 -5.73 -16.31 -4.72
C GLU A 200 -4.91 -17.54 -5.09
N TYR A 201 -5.31 -18.68 -4.59
CA TYR A 201 -4.68 -19.95 -4.87
C TYR A 201 -5.67 -20.99 -5.39
N LEU A 202 -5.14 -21.91 -6.16
CA LEU A 202 -5.81 -23.10 -6.65
C LEU A 202 -5.44 -24.29 -5.75
N THR A 203 -6.44 -25.03 -5.29
CA THR A 203 -6.24 -26.36 -4.73
C THR A 203 -6.74 -27.40 -5.72
N TYR A 204 -5.88 -28.32 -6.12
CA TYR A 204 -6.20 -29.45 -7.01
C TYR A 204 -5.94 -30.76 -6.27
N GLY A 205 -7.01 -31.52 -6.00
CA GLY A 205 -6.91 -32.80 -5.32
C GLY A 205 -6.68 -33.95 -6.30
N TYR A 206 -5.80 -34.91 -5.93
CA TYR A 206 -5.51 -36.12 -6.66
C TYR A 206 -5.20 -37.26 -5.66
N ASP A 207 -5.18 -38.50 -6.12
CA ASP A 207 -4.80 -39.69 -5.34
C ASP A 207 -5.09 -39.63 -3.82
N ASN A 208 -6.28 -40.08 -3.39
CA ASN A 208 -6.63 -40.35 -1.98
C ASN A 208 -6.27 -39.25 -0.97
N GLY A 209 -6.45 -37.99 -1.33
CA GLY A 209 -6.30 -36.86 -0.40
C GLY A 209 -4.99 -36.09 -0.53
N ARG A 210 -4.11 -36.44 -1.46
CA ARG A 210 -3.00 -35.54 -1.85
C ARG A 210 -3.51 -34.42 -2.72
N GLN A 211 -2.80 -33.28 -2.70
CA GLN A 211 -3.22 -32.08 -3.42
C GLN A 211 -2.02 -31.26 -3.92
N PHE A 212 -2.28 -30.46 -4.94
CA PHE A 212 -1.42 -29.35 -5.33
C PHE A 212 -2.05 -28.04 -4.87
N VAL A 213 -1.25 -27.12 -4.37
CA VAL A 213 -1.65 -25.74 -4.09
C VAL A 213 -0.69 -24.84 -4.84
N ILE A 214 -1.24 -23.98 -5.71
CA ILE A 214 -0.46 -23.06 -6.52
C ILE A 214 -1.12 -21.68 -6.53
N TYR A 215 -0.31 -20.64 -6.64
CA TYR A 215 -0.81 -19.29 -6.76
C TYR A 215 -1.59 -19.12 -8.08
N CYS A 216 -2.77 -18.49 -8.00
CA CYS A 216 -3.63 -18.25 -9.14
C CYS A 216 -4.44 -16.97 -8.92
N TRP A 217 -3.97 -15.87 -9.46
CA TRP A 217 -4.55 -14.54 -9.26
C TRP A 217 -5.63 -14.22 -10.31
N ASN A 218 -5.27 -14.18 -11.60
CA ASN A 218 -6.22 -13.93 -12.67
C ASN A 218 -5.98 -14.87 -13.87
N ILE A 219 -6.80 -14.70 -14.91
CA ILE A 219 -6.79 -15.56 -16.10
C ILE A 219 -5.40 -15.70 -16.74
N PHE A 220 -4.60 -14.62 -16.76
CA PHE A 220 -3.29 -14.61 -17.43
C PHE A 220 -2.11 -14.83 -16.48
N SER A 221 -2.33 -14.74 -15.16
CA SER A 221 -1.23 -14.87 -14.19
C SER A 221 -0.56 -16.26 -14.24
N THR A 222 -1.31 -17.28 -14.58
CA THR A 222 -0.85 -18.69 -14.60
C THR A 222 -0.41 -19.19 -15.97
N ILE A 223 -0.29 -18.34 -16.98
CA ILE A 223 0.20 -18.75 -18.31
C ILE A 223 1.60 -19.34 -18.20
N ILE A 224 2.46 -18.77 -17.37
CA ILE A 224 3.84 -19.27 -17.16
C ILE A 224 3.81 -20.70 -16.63
N PHE A 225 2.94 -21.02 -15.66
CA PHE A 225 2.76 -22.39 -15.17
C PHE A 225 2.37 -23.36 -16.28
N VAL A 226 1.42 -22.97 -17.11
CA VAL A 226 0.93 -23.77 -18.21
C VAL A 226 2.01 -24.01 -19.28
N GLN A 227 2.76 -22.95 -19.64
CA GLN A 227 3.88 -23.07 -20.58
C GLN A 227 5.00 -23.95 -20.03
N GLU A 228 5.30 -23.83 -18.73
CA GLU A 228 6.33 -24.66 -18.10
C GLU A 228 5.92 -26.15 -18.05
N CYS A 229 4.61 -26.42 -17.82
CA CYS A 229 4.08 -27.78 -17.96
C CYS A 229 4.29 -28.33 -19.38
N LEU A 230 3.99 -27.53 -20.41
CA LEU A 230 4.19 -27.92 -21.80
C LEU A 230 5.67 -28.14 -22.12
N LYS A 231 6.57 -27.26 -21.67
CA LYS A 231 8.02 -27.40 -21.89
C LYS A 231 8.60 -28.65 -21.28
N ARG A 232 8.16 -29.02 -20.06
CA ARG A 232 8.71 -30.17 -19.34
C ARG A 232 8.06 -31.50 -19.70
N PHE A 233 6.76 -31.48 -20.01
CA PHE A 233 5.94 -32.70 -20.08
C PHE A 233 5.16 -32.83 -21.38
N GLY A 234 5.03 -31.75 -22.18
CA GLY A 234 4.30 -31.78 -23.45
C GLY A 234 5.11 -32.36 -24.61
N GLU A 235 4.40 -32.79 -25.64
CA GLU A 235 4.98 -33.19 -26.92
C GLU A 235 5.00 -31.99 -27.89
N PRO A 236 5.90 -31.95 -28.88
CA PRO A 236 5.91 -30.90 -29.90
C PRO A 236 4.54 -30.80 -30.60
N GLY A 237 3.93 -29.62 -30.58
CA GLY A 237 2.60 -29.37 -31.14
C GLY A 237 1.43 -29.45 -30.15
N ASP A 238 1.68 -29.85 -28.91
CA ASP A 238 0.70 -29.77 -27.82
C ASP A 238 0.41 -28.29 -27.47
N GLN A 239 -0.86 -27.99 -27.21
CA GLN A 239 -1.29 -26.64 -26.87
C GLN A 239 -2.49 -26.63 -25.91
N PHE A 240 -2.55 -25.59 -25.05
CA PHE A 240 -3.76 -25.25 -24.33
C PHE A 240 -4.51 -24.13 -25.10
N ILE A 241 -5.81 -24.27 -25.18
CA ILE A 241 -6.69 -23.27 -25.77
C ILE A 241 -7.62 -22.78 -24.67
N LEU A 242 -7.65 -21.45 -24.48
CA LEU A 242 -8.53 -20.78 -23.54
C LEU A 242 -9.48 -19.87 -24.32
N THR A 243 -10.77 -20.10 -24.19
CA THR A 243 -11.79 -19.18 -24.70
C THR A 243 -12.18 -18.20 -23.61
N TYR A 244 -12.16 -16.91 -23.89
CA TYR A 244 -12.48 -15.86 -22.94
C TYR A 244 -13.23 -14.70 -23.59
N ARG A 245 -13.77 -13.78 -22.78
CA ARG A 245 -14.43 -12.56 -23.19
C ARG A 245 -14.18 -11.42 -22.20
N GLU A 246 -14.48 -10.19 -22.59
CA GLU A 246 -14.51 -9.08 -21.62
C GLU A 246 -15.62 -9.27 -20.57
N LYS A 247 -15.36 -8.82 -19.35
CA LYS A 247 -16.36 -8.73 -18.28
C LYS A 247 -17.33 -7.58 -18.58
N ASP A 248 -18.57 -7.72 -18.19
CA ASP A 248 -19.50 -6.58 -18.18
C ASP A 248 -19.39 -5.75 -16.90
N GLU A 249 -19.96 -4.53 -16.91
CA GLU A 249 -19.90 -3.59 -15.77
C GLU A 249 -20.42 -4.20 -14.44
N ARG A 250 -21.39 -5.12 -14.50
CA ARG A 250 -21.92 -5.82 -13.31
C ARG A 250 -20.96 -6.89 -12.80
N GLU A 251 -20.30 -7.57 -13.70
CA GLU A 251 -19.30 -8.58 -13.36
C GLU A 251 -18.03 -7.95 -12.77
N THR A 252 -17.67 -6.75 -13.23
CA THR A 252 -16.56 -5.98 -12.67
C THR A 252 -16.92 -5.49 -11.25
N ALA A 253 -18.08 -4.91 -11.04
CA ALA A 253 -18.55 -4.49 -9.73
C ALA A 253 -18.75 -5.67 -8.75
N ALA A 254 -19.19 -6.84 -9.24
CA ALA A 254 -19.33 -8.04 -8.44
C ALA A 254 -17.95 -8.63 -8.07
N ALA A 255 -16.97 -8.55 -8.97
CA ALA A 255 -15.61 -8.99 -8.71
C ALA A 255 -14.91 -8.08 -7.66
N GLU A 256 -15.13 -6.77 -7.71
CA GLU A 256 -14.66 -5.83 -6.69
C GLU A 256 -15.28 -6.10 -5.31
N THR A 257 -16.59 -6.43 -5.28
CA THR A 257 -17.27 -6.80 -4.03
C THR A 257 -16.78 -8.15 -3.50
N GLU A 258 -16.53 -9.12 -4.38
CA GLU A 258 -16.01 -10.45 -4.02
C GLU A 258 -14.55 -10.36 -3.57
N ALA A 259 -13.74 -9.53 -4.21
CA ALA A 259 -12.37 -9.23 -3.78
C ALA A 259 -12.35 -8.55 -2.40
N ALA A 260 -13.24 -7.58 -2.15
CA ALA A 260 -13.35 -6.93 -0.84
C ALA A 260 -13.78 -7.90 0.28
N VAL A 261 -14.74 -8.80 0.01
CA VAL A 261 -15.15 -9.86 0.96
C VAL A 261 -14.03 -10.87 1.19
N GLN A 262 -13.24 -11.15 0.15
CA GLN A 262 -12.10 -12.07 0.24
C GLN A 262 -10.93 -11.45 0.99
N GLU A 263 -10.70 -10.16 0.82
CA GLU A 263 -9.72 -9.39 1.59
C GLU A 263 -10.08 -9.36 3.08
N GLU A 264 -11.37 -9.27 3.41
CA GLU A 264 -11.88 -9.36 4.79
C GLU A 264 -11.68 -10.76 5.42
N LEU A 265 -11.78 -11.85 4.63
CA LEU A 265 -11.51 -13.22 5.08
C LEU A 265 -10.00 -13.50 5.27
N VAL A 266 -9.14 -12.83 4.50
CA VAL A 266 -7.67 -12.92 4.64
C VAL A 266 -7.19 -12.19 5.88
N GLN A 267 -7.89 -11.15 6.33
CA GLN A 267 -7.51 -10.35 7.49
C GLN A 267 -7.82 -10.98 8.86
N GLN A 268 -8.37 -12.20 8.91
CA GLN A 268 -8.58 -12.88 10.20
C GLN A 268 -7.23 -13.18 10.87
N PHE A 269 -7.04 -12.60 12.05
CA PHE A 269 -5.85 -12.80 12.88
C PHE A 269 -5.65 -14.28 13.23
N LYS A 270 -4.48 -14.85 12.87
CA LYS A 270 -4.10 -16.24 13.12
C LYS A 270 -3.00 -16.41 14.18
N GLY A 271 -2.57 -15.34 14.78
CA GLY A 271 -1.38 -15.27 15.64
C GLY A 271 -0.18 -14.71 14.88
N TYR A 272 0.69 -14.03 15.59
CA TYR A 272 1.90 -13.48 15.00
C TYR A 272 2.94 -14.58 14.76
N ARG A 273 3.71 -14.46 13.67
CA ARG A 273 4.81 -15.37 13.33
C ARG A 273 6.04 -15.07 14.16
N ASN A 274 6.35 -13.78 14.29
CA ASN A 274 7.52 -13.34 15.03
C ASN A 274 7.18 -13.23 16.54
N PRO A 275 7.94 -13.86 17.44
CA PRO A 275 7.67 -13.81 18.87
C PRO A 275 7.71 -12.39 19.46
N PHE A 276 8.50 -11.50 18.84
CA PHE A 276 8.59 -10.11 19.27
C PHE A 276 7.40 -9.25 18.87
N SER A 277 6.60 -9.68 17.89
CA SER A 277 5.37 -8.98 17.49
C SER A 277 4.37 -8.94 18.65
N SER A 278 4.11 -10.07 19.30
CA SER A 278 3.25 -10.12 20.49
C SER A 278 3.82 -9.25 21.63
N MET A 279 5.14 -9.28 21.82
CA MET A 279 5.83 -8.49 22.82
C MET A 279 5.65 -6.97 22.58
N LEU A 280 5.72 -6.52 21.32
CA LEU A 280 5.51 -5.13 20.95
C LEU A 280 4.03 -4.71 21.17
N ILE A 281 3.08 -5.58 20.83
CA ILE A 281 1.65 -5.30 21.07
C ILE A 281 1.36 -5.09 22.55
N GLU A 282 1.95 -5.92 23.42
CA GLU A 282 1.78 -5.81 24.86
C GLU A 282 2.45 -4.55 25.44
N SER A 283 3.72 -4.30 25.06
CA SER A 283 4.53 -3.23 25.64
C SER A 283 4.37 -1.88 24.97
N LYS A 284 3.75 -1.80 23.80
CA LYS A 284 3.64 -0.62 22.93
C LYS A 284 4.97 -0.09 22.42
N ASN A 285 6.04 -0.17 23.20
CA ASN A 285 7.35 0.37 22.88
C ASN A 285 8.44 -0.70 23.14
N LEU A 286 9.29 -0.96 22.18
CA LEU A 286 10.33 -1.98 22.23
C LEU A 286 11.66 -1.40 21.73
N ILE A 287 12.76 -1.75 22.39
CA ILE A 287 14.11 -1.43 21.92
C ILE A 287 14.91 -2.71 21.77
N PHE A 288 15.42 -2.94 20.57
CA PHE A 288 16.43 -3.96 20.30
C PHE A 288 17.82 -3.39 20.48
N ARG A 289 18.60 -4.02 21.35
CA ARG A 289 20.00 -3.67 21.60
C ARG A 289 20.90 -4.86 21.29
N GLY A 290 22.19 -4.62 21.16
CA GLY A 290 23.22 -5.67 20.99
C GLY A 290 24.29 -5.29 19.98
N ALA A 291 25.12 -6.27 19.66
CA ALA A 291 26.28 -6.14 18.78
C ALA A 291 25.93 -5.62 17.37
N PRO A 292 26.88 -4.96 16.68
CA PRO A 292 26.67 -4.53 15.29
C PRO A 292 26.48 -5.73 14.37
N GLY A 293 25.63 -5.56 13.36
CA GLY A 293 25.41 -6.60 12.36
C GLY A 293 24.50 -7.75 12.78
N THR A 294 23.80 -7.67 13.92
CA THR A 294 22.83 -8.69 14.35
C THR A 294 21.48 -8.60 13.63
N GLY A 295 21.29 -7.66 12.69
CA GLY A 295 20.06 -7.53 11.91
C GLY A 295 18.91 -6.81 12.60
N LYS A 296 19.16 -5.99 13.61
CA LYS A 296 18.14 -5.26 14.40
C LYS A 296 17.16 -4.47 13.55
N SER A 297 17.66 -3.64 12.63
CA SER A 297 16.81 -2.80 11.74
C SER A 297 15.99 -3.64 10.76
N TYR A 298 16.51 -4.79 10.32
CA TYR A 298 15.79 -5.73 9.49
C TYR A 298 14.68 -6.42 10.29
N LEU A 299 14.98 -6.88 11.50
CA LEU A 299 14.00 -7.47 12.43
C LEU A 299 12.86 -6.49 12.74
N ALA A 300 13.15 -5.21 12.93
CA ALA A 300 12.13 -4.20 13.16
C ALA A 300 11.14 -4.12 11.99
N LYS A 301 11.62 -4.25 10.75
CA LYS A 301 10.77 -4.29 9.54
C LYS A 301 9.99 -5.59 9.42
N GLU A 302 10.59 -6.74 9.78
CA GLU A 302 9.89 -8.04 9.84
C GLU A 302 8.71 -8.00 10.82
N ILE A 303 8.94 -7.46 12.03
CA ILE A 303 7.90 -7.28 13.05
C ILE A 303 6.79 -6.35 12.55
N ALA A 304 7.15 -5.26 11.88
CA ALA A 304 6.17 -4.36 11.30
C ALA A 304 5.30 -5.06 10.24
N ALA A 305 5.91 -5.84 9.35
CA ALA A 305 5.19 -6.62 8.34
C ALA A 305 4.27 -7.66 8.98
N ASP A 306 4.76 -8.41 9.96
CA ASP A 306 3.99 -9.42 10.68
C ASP A 306 2.76 -8.82 11.39
N ILE A 307 2.92 -7.67 12.05
CA ILE A 307 1.81 -7.01 12.76
C ILE A 307 0.78 -6.43 11.78
N ILE A 308 1.23 -5.75 10.73
CA ILE A 308 0.35 -5.10 9.76
C ILE A 308 -0.39 -6.13 8.90
N SER A 309 0.27 -7.24 8.58
CA SER A 309 -0.35 -8.35 7.88
C SER A 309 -1.24 -9.24 8.77
N ASN A 310 -1.38 -8.92 10.07
CA ASN A 310 -2.08 -9.76 11.05
C ASN A 310 -1.53 -11.21 11.12
N GLY A 311 -0.20 -11.36 11.06
CA GLY A 311 0.47 -12.65 11.17
C GLY A 311 0.57 -13.46 9.87
N TYR A 312 0.22 -12.88 8.74
CA TYR A 312 0.27 -13.60 7.46
C TYR A 312 1.68 -13.73 6.88
N PHE A 313 2.50 -12.69 7.02
CA PHE A 313 3.90 -12.68 6.59
C PHE A 313 4.71 -11.67 7.41
N ASP A 314 6.02 -11.88 7.43
CA ASP A 314 7.01 -11.02 8.08
C ASP A 314 7.99 -10.37 7.09
N ASP A 315 7.78 -10.55 5.80
CA ASP A 315 8.53 -9.86 4.76
C ASP A 315 7.95 -8.48 4.46
N TYR A 316 8.71 -7.44 4.80
CA TYR A 316 8.33 -6.04 4.60
C TYR A 316 8.08 -5.67 3.13
N THR A 317 8.73 -6.37 2.20
CA THR A 317 8.59 -6.10 0.76
C THR A 317 7.21 -6.47 0.23
N LEU A 318 6.51 -7.39 0.91
CA LEU A 318 5.17 -7.85 0.56
C LEU A 318 4.04 -6.92 1.02
N LEU A 319 4.35 -5.89 1.81
CA LEU A 319 3.37 -4.89 2.19
C LEU A 319 2.91 -4.08 0.97
N THR A 320 1.61 -3.90 0.83
CA THR A 320 1.03 -2.99 -0.17
C THR A 320 1.40 -1.54 0.14
N ASP A 321 1.26 -0.64 -0.84
CA ASP A 321 1.57 0.78 -0.63
C ASP A 321 0.69 1.42 0.46
N GLU A 322 -0.56 0.97 0.60
CA GLU A 322 -1.45 1.42 1.68
C GLU A 322 -0.99 0.89 3.05
N GLN A 323 -0.54 -0.35 3.12
CA GLN A 323 0.02 -0.92 4.34
C GLN A 323 1.36 -0.27 4.72
N LYS A 324 2.20 0.08 3.75
CA LYS A 324 3.45 0.82 3.99
C LYS A 324 3.21 2.19 4.63
N LYS A 325 2.07 2.84 4.38
CA LYS A 325 1.69 4.10 5.07
C LYS A 325 1.46 3.94 6.57
N GLN A 326 1.29 2.70 7.06
CA GLN A 326 1.19 2.38 8.48
C GLN A 326 2.55 2.22 9.16
N VAL A 327 3.64 2.24 8.39
CA VAL A 327 5.02 2.17 8.91
C VAL A 327 5.73 3.47 8.59
N GLU A 328 6.49 3.98 9.57
CA GLU A 328 7.44 5.07 9.35
C GLU A 328 8.81 4.63 9.86
N PHE A 329 9.85 4.96 9.13
CA PHE A 329 11.22 4.61 9.48
C PHE A 329 12.08 5.88 9.50
N VAL A 330 12.74 6.12 10.63
CA VAL A 330 13.70 7.20 10.78
C VAL A 330 15.00 6.67 11.38
N GLN A 331 16.11 7.29 11.03
CA GLN A 331 17.38 7.03 11.65
C GLN A 331 17.83 8.27 12.43
N PHE A 332 18.13 8.11 13.72
CA PHE A 332 18.66 9.21 14.51
C PHE A 332 20.15 9.43 14.21
N HIS A 333 20.56 10.67 14.29
CA HIS A 333 21.93 11.13 14.16
C HIS A 333 22.19 12.29 15.13
N PRO A 334 23.44 12.65 15.43
CA PRO A 334 23.73 13.64 16.47
C PRO A 334 23.10 15.01 16.31
N SER A 335 22.74 15.38 15.07
CA SER A 335 22.07 16.67 14.76
C SER A 335 20.55 16.57 14.65
N TYR A 336 19.96 15.41 14.95
CA TYR A 336 18.51 15.21 14.91
C TYR A 336 17.87 15.89 16.12
N ASP A 337 16.83 16.69 15.90
CA ASP A 337 16.25 17.49 16.97
C ASP A 337 14.70 17.44 17.04
N TYR A 338 14.14 18.17 17.99
CA TYR A 338 12.70 18.29 18.19
C TYR A 338 11.96 18.81 16.95
N SER A 339 12.57 19.71 16.19
CA SER A 339 11.94 20.30 15.01
C SER A 339 11.83 19.32 13.85
N ASP A 340 12.70 18.33 13.76
CA ASP A 340 12.60 17.26 12.78
C ASP A 340 11.57 16.19 13.19
N PHE A 341 11.45 15.98 14.50
CA PHE A 341 10.64 14.89 15.04
C PHE A 341 9.20 15.30 15.35
N VAL A 342 9.01 16.40 16.07
CA VAL A 342 7.70 16.85 16.55
C VAL A 342 7.15 18.00 15.72
N GLU A 343 7.72 19.19 15.86
CA GLU A 343 7.32 20.38 15.11
C GLU A 343 8.38 21.48 15.26
N GLY A 344 8.49 22.35 14.27
CA GLY A 344 9.46 23.43 14.29
C GLY A 344 9.20 24.53 13.27
N LEU A 345 9.82 25.68 13.51
CA LEU A 345 9.77 26.81 12.58
C LEU A 345 10.71 26.57 11.41
N ARG A 346 10.16 26.58 10.20
CA ARG A 346 10.93 26.43 8.95
C ARG A 346 10.86 27.72 8.12
N PRO A 347 11.97 28.09 7.46
CA PRO A 347 11.96 29.27 6.60
C PRO A 347 11.00 29.07 5.42
N LYS A 348 10.25 30.14 5.09
CA LYS A 348 9.33 30.19 3.96
C LYS A 348 9.54 31.46 3.17
N ILE A 349 9.44 31.38 1.86
CA ILE A 349 9.36 32.53 1.00
C ILE A 349 7.88 32.86 0.83
N ASN A 350 7.48 34.07 1.26
CA ASN A 350 6.12 34.57 1.09
C ASN A 350 5.85 34.95 -0.38
N ASP A 351 4.58 35.08 -0.73
CA ASP A 351 4.15 35.44 -2.11
C ASP A 351 4.71 36.80 -2.59
N ASP A 352 5.10 37.66 -1.67
CA ASP A 352 5.75 38.98 -1.95
C ASP A 352 7.28 38.91 -2.09
N GLY A 353 7.87 37.69 -2.00
CA GLY A 353 9.31 37.45 -2.07
C GLY A 353 10.06 37.70 -0.76
N THR A 354 9.40 38.08 0.32
CA THR A 354 10.03 38.23 1.65
C THR A 354 10.23 36.88 2.33
N MET A 355 11.28 36.78 3.16
CA MET A 355 11.54 35.62 3.98
C MET A 355 10.68 35.67 5.25
N GLY A 356 9.92 34.62 5.48
CA GLY A 356 9.14 34.40 6.70
C GLY A 356 9.46 33.06 7.33
N PHE A 357 8.73 32.70 8.37
CA PHE A 357 8.78 31.40 9.00
C PHE A 357 7.38 30.83 9.08
N GLU A 358 7.26 29.51 8.89
CA GLU A 358 6.02 28.78 9.15
C GLU A 358 6.28 27.63 10.10
N LEU A 359 5.31 27.32 10.93
CA LEU A 359 5.34 26.12 11.77
C LEU A 359 5.04 24.90 10.92
N GLN A 360 5.94 23.94 10.93
CA GLN A 360 5.77 22.67 10.23
C GLN A 360 5.82 21.50 11.20
N ASP A 361 4.92 20.54 11.03
CA ASP A 361 4.95 19.29 11.79
C ASP A 361 6.16 18.45 11.38
N GLY A 362 6.82 17.85 12.37
CA GLY A 362 7.87 16.86 12.20
C GLY A 362 7.32 15.50 11.78
N ILE A 363 8.23 14.57 11.53
CA ILE A 363 7.86 13.26 10.97
C ILE A 363 6.99 12.44 11.93
N PHE A 364 7.29 12.43 13.23
CA PHE A 364 6.52 11.68 14.22
C PHE A 364 5.12 12.26 14.41
N LYS A 365 4.99 13.59 14.49
CA LYS A 365 3.69 14.23 14.62
C LYS A 365 2.79 13.97 13.41
N LYS A 366 3.33 14.03 12.18
CA LYS A 366 2.61 13.64 10.95
C LYS A 366 2.17 12.18 10.96
N PHE A 367 3.03 11.30 11.42
CA PHE A 367 2.72 9.87 11.55
C PHE A 367 1.61 9.63 12.57
N VAL A 368 1.71 10.24 13.75
CA VAL A 368 0.68 10.14 14.80
C VAL A 368 -0.65 10.72 14.32
N ALA A 369 -0.65 11.82 13.54
CA ALA A 369 -1.88 12.37 12.98
C ALA A 369 -2.61 11.38 12.06
N ARG A 370 -1.87 10.63 11.22
CA ARG A 370 -2.46 9.55 10.38
C ARG A 370 -3.06 8.44 11.24
N ALA A 371 -2.32 7.98 12.25
CA ALA A 371 -2.77 6.94 13.17
C ALA A 371 -3.99 7.37 13.99
N ARG A 372 -4.00 8.62 14.48
CA ARG A 372 -5.09 9.23 15.23
C ARG A 372 -6.36 9.32 14.37
N LYS A 373 -6.23 9.77 13.13
CA LYS A 373 -7.37 9.81 12.20
C LYS A 373 -8.01 8.44 12.04
N ASN A 374 -7.22 7.39 11.78
CA ASN A 374 -7.75 6.03 11.68
C ASN A 374 -8.37 5.55 13.00
N TYR A 375 -7.72 5.84 14.14
CA TYR A 375 -8.25 5.50 15.46
C TYR A 375 -9.62 6.14 15.71
N GLU A 376 -9.74 7.43 15.47
CA GLU A 376 -10.99 8.18 15.64
C GLU A 376 -12.07 7.70 14.63
N ASP A 377 -11.71 7.47 13.37
CA ASP A 377 -12.64 6.99 12.33
C ASP A 377 -13.14 5.57 12.64
N SER A 378 -12.28 4.70 13.16
CA SER A 378 -12.66 3.33 13.56
C SER A 378 -13.64 3.28 14.74
N GLN A 379 -13.66 4.32 15.60
CA GLN A 379 -14.56 4.42 16.75
C GLN A 379 -15.93 5.01 16.37
N LYS A 380 -16.08 5.57 15.17
CA LYS A 380 -17.34 6.14 14.72
C LYS A 380 -18.41 5.08 14.52
N SER A 381 -19.64 5.39 14.92
CA SER A 381 -20.76 4.51 14.60
C SER A 381 -21.03 4.51 13.09
N ARG A 382 -21.57 3.41 12.57
CA ARG A 382 -21.96 3.30 11.17
C ARG A 382 -22.88 4.46 10.72
N GLU A 383 -23.80 4.86 11.58
CA GLU A 383 -24.72 5.97 11.31
C GLU A 383 -23.96 7.31 11.18
N THR A 384 -22.92 7.51 11.97
CA THR A 384 -22.05 8.70 11.88
C THR A 384 -21.27 8.71 10.57
N VAL A 385 -20.68 7.57 10.18
CA VAL A 385 -19.93 7.43 8.92
C VAL A 385 -20.86 7.65 7.72
N GLU A 386 -22.06 7.07 7.71
CA GLU A 386 -23.07 7.30 6.67
C GLU A 386 -23.45 8.79 6.53
N LYS A 387 -23.52 9.52 7.65
CA LYS A 387 -23.76 10.98 7.65
C LYS A 387 -22.58 11.73 7.04
N GLU A 388 -21.36 11.45 7.47
CA GLU A 388 -20.14 12.12 6.97
C GLU A 388 -19.98 11.90 5.47
N VAL A 389 -20.15 10.67 4.98
CA VAL A 389 -20.09 10.37 3.54
C VAL A 389 -21.17 11.14 2.79
N THR A 390 -22.41 11.14 3.29
CA THR A 390 -23.52 11.89 2.65
C THR A 390 -23.24 13.39 2.61
N VAL A 391 -22.64 13.96 3.66
CA VAL A 391 -22.25 15.38 3.70
C VAL A 391 -21.13 15.66 2.71
N GLN A 392 -20.10 14.81 2.67
CA GLN A 392 -18.98 14.97 1.75
C GLN A 392 -19.45 14.90 0.28
N GLU A 393 -20.30 13.95 -0.05
CA GLU A 393 -20.89 13.83 -1.39
C GLU A 393 -21.73 15.05 -1.74
N SER A 394 -22.56 15.54 -0.79
CA SER A 394 -23.37 16.75 -0.99
C SER A 394 -22.53 18.00 -1.21
N MET A 395 -21.40 18.12 -0.50
CA MET A 395 -20.45 19.22 -0.70
C MET A 395 -19.76 19.12 -2.05
N THR A 396 -19.30 17.92 -2.43
CA THR A 396 -18.66 17.67 -3.72
C THR A 396 -19.62 17.97 -4.88
N GLU A 397 -20.86 17.52 -4.80
CA GLU A 397 -21.91 17.80 -5.79
C GLU A 397 -22.22 19.31 -5.88
N PHE A 398 -22.24 19.99 -4.74
CA PHE A 398 -22.49 21.44 -4.71
C PHE A 398 -21.35 22.19 -5.39
N PHE A 399 -20.09 21.97 -4.99
CA PHE A 399 -18.96 22.70 -5.53
C PHE A 399 -18.62 22.36 -6.98
N SER A 400 -18.87 21.12 -7.42
CA SER A 400 -18.71 20.74 -8.82
C SER A 400 -19.74 21.40 -9.74
N GLY A 401 -20.90 21.81 -9.20
CA GLY A 401 -21.93 22.52 -9.93
C GLY A 401 -21.89 24.05 -9.81
N VAL A 402 -20.85 24.61 -9.16
CA VAL A 402 -20.66 26.07 -9.03
C VAL A 402 -19.64 26.55 -10.05
N GLU A 403 -20.02 27.54 -10.86
CA GLU A 403 -19.11 28.23 -11.77
C GLU A 403 -18.33 29.31 -10.97
N PHE A 404 -17.07 28.98 -10.63
CA PHE A 404 -16.25 29.83 -9.78
C PHE A 404 -16.03 31.23 -10.40
N GLY A 405 -16.29 32.26 -9.59
CA GLY A 405 -16.16 33.67 -9.99
C GLY A 405 -17.38 34.23 -10.74
N VAL A 406 -18.36 33.39 -11.10
CA VAL A 406 -19.56 33.76 -11.87
C VAL A 406 -20.82 33.62 -11.03
N ASP A 407 -21.05 32.47 -10.42
CA ASP A 407 -22.24 32.23 -9.63
C ASP A 407 -22.28 33.13 -8.39
N THR A 408 -23.39 33.87 -8.25
CA THR A 408 -23.58 34.84 -7.17
C THR A 408 -24.47 34.27 -6.09
N PHE A 409 -24.00 34.32 -4.85
CA PHE A 409 -24.70 33.94 -3.64
C PHE A 409 -25.05 35.17 -2.80
N LYS A 410 -26.07 35.06 -1.94
CA LYS A 410 -26.51 36.16 -1.09
C LYS A 410 -26.52 35.73 0.39
N THR A 411 -25.94 36.57 1.22
CA THR A 411 -26.09 36.44 2.69
C THR A 411 -27.52 36.77 3.13
N ILE A 412 -27.86 36.50 4.40
CA ILE A 412 -29.15 36.87 4.98
C ILE A 412 -29.42 38.40 4.86
N ASN A 413 -28.35 39.19 4.95
CA ASN A 413 -28.46 40.65 4.88
C ASN A 413 -28.47 41.17 3.42
N GLY A 414 -28.53 40.27 2.44
CA GLY A 414 -28.59 40.62 1.03
C GLY A 414 -27.26 40.97 0.38
N ASN A 415 -26.13 40.83 1.08
CA ASN A 415 -24.81 41.03 0.49
C ASN A 415 -24.48 39.93 -0.52
N GLU A 416 -24.12 40.33 -1.73
CA GLU A 416 -23.74 39.43 -2.80
C GLU A 416 -22.26 39.05 -2.70
N PHE A 417 -21.95 37.79 -3.01
CA PHE A 417 -20.59 37.27 -3.09
C PHE A 417 -20.51 36.14 -4.12
N THR A 418 -19.31 35.87 -4.63
CA THR A 418 -19.02 34.76 -5.52
C THR A 418 -17.99 33.85 -4.87
N ILE A 419 -18.09 32.54 -5.10
CA ILE A 419 -17.04 31.58 -4.72
C ILE A 419 -15.99 31.57 -5.84
N THR A 420 -14.75 31.88 -5.51
CA THR A 420 -13.66 32.00 -6.50
C THR A 420 -12.76 30.77 -6.54
N GLY A 421 -12.88 29.87 -5.58
CA GLY A 421 -12.15 28.60 -5.51
C GLY A 421 -12.36 27.88 -4.19
N VAL A 422 -12.09 26.59 -4.20
CA VAL A 422 -12.11 25.72 -3.01
C VAL A 422 -10.84 24.90 -3.03
N ASP A 423 -10.16 24.83 -1.89
CA ASP A 423 -9.01 23.97 -1.64
C ASP A 423 -9.28 23.05 -0.42
N ASP A 424 -8.30 22.25 -0.02
CA ASP A 424 -8.46 21.24 1.04
C ASP A 424 -8.87 21.81 2.42
N GLY A 425 -8.73 23.11 2.63
CA GLY A 425 -9.04 23.75 3.93
C GLY A 425 -9.97 24.97 3.83
N HIS A 426 -10.08 25.61 2.67
CA HIS A 426 -10.71 26.91 2.54
C HIS A 426 -11.64 27.04 1.35
N ILE A 427 -12.72 27.79 1.55
CA ILE A 427 -13.59 28.30 0.48
C ILE A 427 -13.23 29.78 0.28
N ARG A 428 -12.68 30.11 -0.87
CA ARG A 428 -12.31 31.48 -1.21
C ARG A 428 -13.50 32.20 -1.83
N ILE A 429 -13.83 33.37 -1.29
CA ILE A 429 -14.93 34.17 -1.80
C ILE A 429 -14.47 35.58 -2.20
N SER A 430 -15.16 36.15 -3.18
CA SER A 430 -15.04 37.54 -3.56
C SER A 430 -16.35 38.29 -3.22
N ILE A 431 -16.22 39.49 -2.65
CA ILE A 431 -17.32 40.32 -2.16
C ILE A 431 -17.25 41.69 -2.89
N PRO A 432 -17.82 41.82 -4.08
CA PRO A 432 -17.68 43.02 -4.93
C PRO A 432 -18.20 44.30 -4.30
N GLY A 433 -19.19 44.18 -3.39
CA GLY A 433 -19.82 45.34 -2.72
C GLY A 433 -19.09 45.85 -1.46
N ASN A 434 -17.98 45.24 -1.04
CA ASN A 434 -17.28 45.61 0.18
C ASN A 434 -15.93 46.28 -0.16
N ALA A 435 -15.85 47.60 0.09
CA ALA A 435 -14.62 48.39 -0.20
C ALA A 435 -13.45 48.05 0.75
N SER A 436 -13.72 47.54 1.94
CA SER A 436 -12.71 47.24 2.97
C SER A 436 -12.20 45.83 2.92
N VAL A 437 -13.05 44.86 2.60
CA VAL A 437 -12.71 43.42 2.52
C VAL A 437 -13.38 42.86 1.28
N ASN A 438 -12.67 42.82 0.15
CA ASN A 438 -13.19 42.30 -1.12
C ASN A 438 -12.92 40.83 -1.35
N ARG A 439 -12.09 40.18 -0.51
CA ARG A 439 -11.81 38.74 -0.54
C ARG A 439 -11.76 38.18 0.88
N LEU A 440 -12.26 36.98 1.06
CA LEU A 440 -12.23 36.26 2.33
C LEU A 440 -12.02 34.79 2.08
N ALA A 441 -11.27 34.13 2.97
CA ALA A 441 -11.15 32.69 3.04
C ALA A 441 -11.99 32.18 4.21
N LEU A 442 -12.96 31.31 3.91
CA LEU A 442 -13.83 30.66 4.88
C LEU A 442 -13.31 29.26 5.18
N SER A 443 -13.54 28.74 6.37
CA SER A 443 -13.15 27.38 6.73
C SER A 443 -14.09 26.36 6.09
N LEU A 444 -13.57 25.49 5.21
CA LEU A 444 -14.33 24.38 4.65
C LEU A 444 -14.79 23.41 5.75
N ASP A 445 -13.95 23.22 6.77
CA ASP A 445 -14.22 22.33 7.91
C ASP A 445 -15.36 22.85 8.80
N GLU A 446 -15.46 24.17 9.02
CA GLU A 446 -16.60 24.74 9.78
C GLU A 446 -17.91 24.52 9.04
N VAL A 447 -17.98 24.70 7.73
CA VAL A 447 -19.18 24.39 6.93
C VAL A 447 -19.51 22.90 6.98
N ARG A 448 -18.52 22.03 6.90
CA ARG A 448 -18.66 20.58 7.03
C ARG A 448 -19.25 20.20 8.38
N LYS A 449 -18.68 20.68 9.50
CA LYS A 449 -19.16 20.44 10.85
C LYS A 449 -20.62 20.89 11.07
N MET A 450 -20.99 22.01 10.47
CA MET A 450 -22.39 22.48 10.51
C MET A 450 -23.34 21.48 9.81
N LEU A 451 -22.95 20.93 8.67
CA LEU A 451 -23.73 19.94 7.93
C LEU A 451 -23.82 18.59 8.69
N GLU A 452 -22.68 18.11 9.20
CA GLU A 452 -22.59 16.87 9.96
C GLU A 452 -23.33 16.89 11.30
N SER A 453 -23.43 18.05 11.94
CA SER A 453 -24.16 18.19 13.21
C SER A 453 -25.62 17.78 13.13
N GLY A 454 -26.20 17.82 11.93
CA GLY A 454 -27.65 17.60 11.73
C GLY A 454 -28.54 18.70 12.34
N GLN A 455 -27.96 19.69 13.01
CA GLN A 455 -28.69 20.80 13.59
C GLN A 455 -29.26 21.72 12.51
N LYS A 456 -30.36 22.38 12.84
CA LYS A 456 -30.94 23.39 11.96
C LYS A 456 -30.49 24.77 12.42
N PHE A 457 -29.59 25.37 11.65
CA PHE A 457 -29.17 26.73 11.87
C PHE A 457 -30.18 27.70 11.20
N GLU A 458 -30.71 28.64 11.95
CA GLU A 458 -31.67 29.65 11.46
C GLU A 458 -31.08 31.06 11.47
N LYS A 459 -30.12 31.30 12.38
CA LYS A 459 -29.50 32.61 12.62
C LYS A 459 -27.99 32.43 12.79
N ILE A 460 -27.21 33.49 12.51
CA ILE A 460 -25.77 33.52 12.72
C ILE A 460 -25.39 33.23 14.19
N LYS A 461 -26.23 33.63 15.13
CA LYS A 461 -26.05 33.37 16.56
C LYS A 461 -26.00 31.85 16.86
N ASP A 462 -26.75 31.06 16.12
CA ASP A 462 -26.77 29.59 16.31
C ASP A 462 -25.38 29.00 15.93
N ILE A 463 -24.76 29.49 14.89
CA ILE A 463 -23.40 29.11 14.45
C ILE A 463 -22.38 29.54 15.52
N THR A 464 -22.46 30.79 15.98
CA THR A 464 -21.59 31.32 17.02
C THR A 464 -21.64 30.46 18.30
N SER A 465 -22.86 30.07 18.70
CA SER A 465 -23.09 29.20 19.87
C SER A 465 -22.58 27.78 19.64
N PHE A 466 -22.80 27.25 18.47
CA PHE A 466 -22.34 25.89 18.09
C PHE A 466 -20.81 25.77 18.16
N PHE A 467 -20.07 26.77 17.70
CA PHE A 467 -18.60 26.80 17.78
C PHE A 467 -18.08 27.36 19.12
N GLY A 468 -18.93 27.63 20.09
CA GLY A 468 -18.54 28.13 21.43
C GLY A 468 -17.85 29.50 21.42
N LYS A 469 -18.08 30.31 20.38
CA LYS A 469 -17.47 31.63 20.25
C LYS A 469 -18.29 32.68 20.96
N THR A 470 -17.63 33.68 21.52
CA THR A 470 -18.30 34.81 22.18
C THR A 470 -18.94 35.78 21.19
N PHE A 471 -18.29 35.96 20.03
CA PHE A 471 -18.75 36.88 18.98
C PHE A 471 -18.76 36.19 17.63
N ALA A 472 -19.68 36.61 16.76
CA ALA A 472 -19.72 36.15 15.38
C ALA A 472 -18.53 36.73 14.58
N THR A 473 -17.86 35.90 13.81
CA THR A 473 -16.87 36.36 12.83
C THR A 473 -17.57 36.93 11.61
N GLN A 474 -16.88 37.76 10.84
CA GLN A 474 -17.40 38.27 9.55
C GLN A 474 -17.71 37.10 8.58
N GLY A 475 -16.97 36.02 8.67
CA GLY A 475 -17.15 34.81 7.84
C GLY A 475 -18.51 34.13 8.04
N TYR A 476 -19.04 34.08 9.27
CA TYR A 476 -20.23 33.31 9.60
C TYR A 476 -21.50 33.65 8.80
N SER A 477 -21.59 34.87 8.27
CA SER A 477 -22.72 35.24 7.38
C SER A 477 -22.62 34.55 6.00
N TYR A 478 -21.39 34.33 5.53
CA TYR A 478 -21.08 33.66 4.26
C TYR A 478 -21.14 32.14 4.45
N ASP A 479 -20.57 31.61 5.53
CA ASP A 479 -20.65 30.17 5.90
C ASP A 479 -22.10 29.72 5.96
N PHE A 480 -22.96 30.55 6.56
CA PHE A 480 -24.38 30.28 6.65
C PHE A 480 -25.10 30.29 5.29
N ALA A 481 -24.71 31.18 4.38
CA ALA A 481 -25.27 31.22 3.04
C ALA A 481 -24.88 29.96 2.24
N ILE A 482 -23.61 29.54 2.33
CA ILE A 482 -23.09 28.32 1.69
C ILE A 482 -23.76 27.09 2.29
N TYR A 483 -23.84 26.97 3.63
CA TYR A 483 -24.56 25.90 4.32
C TYR A 483 -26.01 25.76 3.82
N LYS A 484 -26.73 26.87 3.68
CA LYS A 484 -28.09 26.85 3.14
C LYS A 484 -28.14 26.41 1.68
N ALA A 485 -27.22 26.87 0.88
CA ALA A 485 -27.15 26.52 -0.54
C ALA A 485 -26.88 25.02 -0.73
N ILE A 486 -25.98 24.44 0.05
CA ILE A 486 -25.71 22.98 0.03
C ILE A 486 -26.95 22.22 0.47
N LYS A 487 -27.61 22.62 1.56
CA LYS A 487 -28.84 21.98 2.04
C LYS A 487 -30.04 22.09 1.09
N ALA A 488 -30.11 23.17 0.33
CA ALA A 488 -31.20 23.37 -0.63
C ALA A 488 -31.07 22.48 -1.87
N LYS A 489 -29.86 22.08 -2.23
CA LYS A 489 -29.59 21.13 -3.31
C LYS A 489 -29.97 19.73 -2.79
N LYS A 490 -31.19 19.27 -3.09
CA LYS A 490 -31.64 17.94 -2.71
C LYS A 490 -30.69 16.90 -3.34
N SER A 491 -29.88 16.30 -2.52
CA SER A 491 -29.05 15.16 -2.93
C SER A 491 -29.99 14.01 -3.32
N THR A 492 -29.88 13.56 -4.56
CA THR A 492 -30.52 12.33 -5.08
C THR A 492 -29.70 11.09 -4.76
N ILE A 493 -28.68 11.23 -3.91
CA ILE A 493 -27.72 10.19 -3.61
C ILE A 493 -28.44 9.08 -2.84
N SER A 494 -28.48 7.88 -3.44
CA SER A 494 -28.88 6.67 -2.74
C SER A 494 -27.90 6.48 -1.58
N LYS A 495 -28.41 6.19 -0.37
CA LYS A 495 -27.56 5.91 0.80
C LYS A 495 -26.46 4.94 0.42
N ALA A 496 -25.26 5.47 0.19
CA ALA A 496 -24.10 4.66 -0.01
C ALA A 496 -23.90 3.82 1.26
N LYS A 497 -23.67 2.52 1.10
CA LYS A 497 -23.33 1.66 2.24
C LYS A 497 -21.93 2.09 2.69
N ALA A 498 -21.85 2.99 3.64
CA ALA A 498 -20.59 3.38 4.23
C ALA A 498 -19.98 2.19 4.99
N LYS A 499 -18.79 1.79 4.61
CA LYS A 499 -18.01 0.78 5.32
C LYS A 499 -17.39 1.46 6.55
N GLN A 500 -17.58 0.88 7.72
CA GLN A 500 -16.89 1.35 8.93
C GLN A 500 -15.37 1.14 8.74
N GLU A 501 -14.58 2.16 9.10
CA GLU A 501 -13.12 2.06 9.01
C GLU A 501 -12.60 1.04 10.02
N GLU A 502 -11.71 0.16 9.59
CA GLU A 502 -11.08 -0.82 10.45
C GLU A 502 -9.96 -0.17 11.26
N LEU A 503 -9.81 -0.57 12.53
CA LEU A 503 -8.71 -0.11 13.37
C LEU A 503 -7.40 -0.73 12.91
N LYS A 504 -6.57 0.07 12.26
CA LYS A 504 -5.24 -0.31 11.76
C LYS A 504 -4.17 -0.08 12.82
N LYS A 505 -3.12 -0.88 12.79
CA LYS A 505 -1.94 -0.72 13.66
C LYS A 505 -0.88 0.08 12.93
N TYR A 506 -0.25 1.03 13.62
CA TYR A 506 0.76 1.93 13.09
C TYR A 506 2.08 1.72 13.81
N ILE A 507 3.18 1.52 13.07
CA ILE A 507 4.48 1.16 13.66
C ILE A 507 5.51 2.20 13.26
N PHE A 508 6.11 2.85 14.25
CA PHE A 508 7.17 3.82 14.08
C PHE A 508 8.52 3.19 14.45
N ILE A 509 9.44 3.13 13.51
CA ILE A 509 10.76 2.53 13.68
C ILE A 509 11.80 3.64 13.79
N ILE A 510 12.57 3.64 14.88
CA ILE A 510 13.68 4.55 15.13
C ILE A 510 14.97 3.75 15.12
N ASP A 511 15.73 3.86 14.05
CA ASP A 511 17.03 3.22 13.94
C ASP A 511 18.09 4.07 14.64
N GLU A 512 19.05 3.42 15.30
CA GLU A 512 20.12 4.09 16.08
C GLU A 512 19.54 5.12 17.06
N ILE A 513 18.52 4.73 17.82
CA ILE A 513 17.78 5.64 18.72
C ILE A 513 18.69 6.33 19.74
N ASN A 514 19.80 5.70 20.10
CA ASN A 514 20.78 6.23 21.04
C ASN A 514 21.77 7.25 20.44
N ARG A 515 21.79 7.47 19.11
CA ARG A 515 22.68 8.44 18.48
C ARG A 515 22.20 9.89 18.56
N GLY A 516 20.95 10.12 18.95
CA GLY A 516 20.40 11.45 19.18
C GLY A 516 20.20 11.74 20.67
N GLU A 517 20.13 13.02 21.04
CA GLU A 517 19.77 13.43 22.41
C GLU A 517 18.26 13.21 22.63
N ILE A 518 17.88 11.99 23.01
CA ILE A 518 16.49 11.52 23.08
C ILE A 518 15.61 12.48 23.89
N SER A 519 16.11 12.98 25.02
CA SER A 519 15.37 13.91 25.88
C SER A 519 15.01 15.21 25.16
N LYS A 520 15.88 15.71 24.29
CA LYS A 520 15.60 16.90 23.48
C LYS A 520 14.70 16.61 22.31
N ILE A 521 14.87 15.45 21.65
CA ILE A 521 14.08 15.06 20.49
C ILE A 521 12.62 14.83 20.87
N PHE A 522 12.36 14.13 21.95
CA PHE A 522 11.00 13.81 22.40
C PHE A 522 10.36 14.94 23.21
N GLY A 523 11.15 15.74 23.91
CA GLY A 523 10.63 16.82 24.76
C GLY A 523 9.49 16.36 25.67
N GLU A 524 8.38 17.09 25.66
CA GLU A 524 7.17 16.78 26.46
C GLU A 524 6.46 15.50 26.04
N LEU A 525 6.74 14.96 24.83
CA LEU A 525 6.18 13.70 24.36
C LEU A 525 6.58 12.50 25.24
N PHE A 526 7.60 12.68 26.09
CA PHE A 526 7.95 11.66 27.09
C PHE A 526 6.77 11.19 27.93
N PHE A 527 5.84 12.09 28.24
CA PHE A 527 4.62 11.74 28.94
C PHE A 527 3.68 10.91 28.07
N ALA A 528 3.47 11.35 26.84
CA ALA A 528 2.50 10.76 25.91
C ALA A 528 2.94 9.37 25.35
N ILE A 529 4.26 9.08 25.27
CA ILE A 529 4.75 7.78 24.79
C ILE A 529 4.61 6.65 25.82
N ASP A 530 4.41 6.99 27.09
CA ASP A 530 4.25 5.98 28.14
C ASP A 530 3.04 5.10 27.84
N PRO A 531 3.16 3.77 27.84
CA PRO A 531 2.06 2.85 27.54
C PRO A 531 0.79 3.10 28.37
N GLY A 532 0.96 3.54 29.63
CA GLY A 532 -0.14 3.83 30.54
C GLY A 532 -0.89 5.13 30.26
N TYR A 533 -0.35 5.99 29.40
CA TYR A 533 -0.92 7.30 29.06
C TYR A 533 -1.25 7.45 27.57
N ARG A 534 -1.43 6.33 26.86
CA ARG A 534 -1.89 6.39 25.47
C ARG A 534 -3.33 6.93 25.41
N GLY A 535 -3.66 7.60 24.30
CA GLY A 535 -4.97 8.23 24.09
C GLY A 535 -5.12 9.55 24.84
N LYS A 536 -6.35 9.97 25.07
CA LYS A 536 -6.68 11.26 25.70
C LYS A 536 -6.15 11.43 27.12
N ALA A 537 -5.86 10.34 27.83
CA ALA A 537 -5.27 10.40 29.16
C ALA A 537 -3.84 11.01 29.17
N GLY A 538 -3.16 10.96 28.03
CA GLY A 538 -1.82 11.49 27.86
C GLY A 538 -1.75 12.76 27.01
N GLU A 539 -2.82 13.53 26.95
CA GLU A 539 -2.85 14.81 26.23
C GLU A 539 -1.85 15.82 26.78
N ILE A 540 -1.08 16.43 25.89
CA ILE A 540 -0.07 17.43 26.21
C ILE A 540 -0.20 18.64 25.28
N SER A 541 0.36 19.78 25.69
CA SER A 541 0.62 20.90 24.80
C SER A 541 2.04 20.76 24.24
N THR A 542 2.20 20.88 22.94
CA THR A 542 3.53 20.88 22.31
C THR A 542 4.22 22.23 22.51
N GLN A 543 5.54 22.27 22.34
CA GLN A 543 6.37 23.46 22.56
C GLN A 543 5.88 24.69 21.78
N TYR A 544 5.37 24.50 20.55
CA TYR A 544 4.89 25.58 19.70
C TYR A 544 3.35 25.67 19.64
N SER A 545 2.63 25.10 20.59
CA SER A 545 1.17 25.09 20.62
C SER A 545 0.52 26.48 20.55
N ASN A 546 1.21 27.53 21.00
CA ASN A 546 0.78 28.91 20.89
C ASN A 546 0.78 29.45 19.44
N LEU A 547 1.44 28.76 18.52
CA LEU A 547 1.49 29.12 17.09
C LEU A 547 0.53 28.27 16.24
N HIS A 548 -0.15 27.31 16.82
CA HIS A 548 -1.18 26.53 16.15
C HIS A 548 -2.39 27.40 15.81
N SER A 549 -3.13 27.02 14.79
CA SER A 549 -4.41 27.67 14.42
C SER A 549 -5.44 27.60 15.56
N ASP A 550 -5.41 26.55 16.36
CA ASP A 550 -6.10 26.42 17.65
C ASP A 550 -5.08 26.22 18.78
N PRO A 551 -4.72 27.27 19.53
CA PRO A 551 -3.79 27.16 20.66
C PRO A 551 -4.26 26.22 21.79
N GLY A 552 -5.56 25.87 21.79
CA GLY A 552 -6.14 24.92 22.73
C GLY A 552 -6.03 23.47 22.31
N GLU A 553 -5.58 23.20 21.08
CA GLU A 553 -5.39 21.85 20.59
C GLU A 553 -4.33 21.10 21.39
N LYS A 554 -4.69 19.88 21.79
CA LYS A 554 -3.79 18.98 22.54
C LYS A 554 -3.31 17.85 21.63
N PHE A 555 -2.06 17.52 21.82
CA PHE A 555 -1.44 16.36 21.18
C PHE A 555 -1.53 15.14 22.10
N TYR A 556 -1.86 13.97 21.52
CA TYR A 556 -1.76 12.69 22.19
C TYR A 556 -1.39 11.60 21.20
N ILE A 557 -0.83 10.52 21.69
CA ILE A 557 -0.48 9.33 20.90
C ILE A 557 -1.60 8.30 21.08
N PRO A 558 -2.31 7.89 20.01
CA PRO A 558 -3.42 6.94 20.12
C PRO A 558 -2.95 5.52 20.44
N GLU A 559 -3.88 4.67 20.86
CA GLU A 559 -3.64 3.28 21.28
C GLU A 559 -3.09 2.37 20.18
N ASN A 560 -3.33 2.71 18.92
CA ASN A 560 -2.93 1.94 17.75
C ASN A 560 -1.52 2.26 17.24
N VAL A 561 -0.74 3.08 17.98
CA VAL A 561 0.66 3.42 17.66
C VAL A 561 1.61 2.57 18.48
N TYR A 562 2.60 1.99 17.81
CA TYR A 562 3.67 1.17 18.37
C TYR A 562 5.02 1.74 17.95
N ILE A 563 6.03 1.66 18.83
CA ILE A 563 7.36 2.22 18.57
C ILE A 563 8.41 1.12 18.73
N ILE A 564 9.27 0.99 17.73
CA ILE A 564 10.45 0.11 17.78
C ILE A 564 11.70 0.97 17.68
N GLY A 565 12.59 0.86 18.65
CA GLY A 565 13.93 1.43 18.60
C GLY A 565 14.97 0.35 18.32
N THR A 566 16.07 0.71 17.64
CA THR A 566 17.28 -0.12 17.58
C THR A 566 18.46 0.67 18.10
N MET A 567 19.40 -0.01 18.75
CA MET A 567 20.63 0.61 19.23
C MET A 567 21.82 -0.36 19.22
N ASN A 568 23.01 0.18 19.04
CA ASN A 568 24.26 -0.54 19.21
C ASN A 568 24.84 -0.25 20.60
N ASP A 569 25.14 -1.30 21.36
CA ASP A 569 25.64 -1.16 22.74
C ASP A 569 27.08 -0.65 22.83
N ILE A 570 27.86 -0.75 21.77
CA ILE A 570 29.29 -0.37 21.74
C ILE A 570 29.57 1.10 21.39
N ASP A 571 28.56 1.85 20.95
CA ASP A 571 28.71 3.25 20.58
C ASP A 571 29.03 4.10 21.85
N ARG A 572 30.33 4.29 22.10
CA ARG A 572 30.86 5.03 23.27
C ARG A 572 30.57 6.54 23.25
N SER A 573 30.14 7.06 22.08
CA SER A 573 29.87 8.48 21.87
C SER A 573 28.45 8.91 22.27
N VAL A 574 27.67 8.01 22.86
CA VAL A 574 26.25 8.22 23.07
C VAL A 574 25.91 8.32 24.54
N ASP A 575 25.13 9.34 24.89
CA ASP A 575 24.57 9.50 26.22
C ASP A 575 23.80 8.26 26.69
N SER A 576 24.04 7.84 27.92
CA SER A 576 23.29 6.73 28.50
C SER A 576 21.80 7.03 28.51
N PHE A 577 21.01 6.07 28.10
CA PHE A 577 19.54 6.15 28.22
C PHE A 577 19.14 6.61 29.62
N ASP A 578 18.43 7.74 29.70
CA ASP A 578 17.83 8.24 30.92
C ASP A 578 16.91 7.18 31.56
N PHE A 579 16.93 7.09 32.89
CA PHE A 579 16.03 6.19 33.63
C PHE A 579 14.54 6.40 33.28
N ALA A 580 14.18 7.62 32.90
CA ALA A 580 12.83 7.94 32.44
C ALA A 580 12.43 7.20 31.16
N MET A 581 13.38 7.01 30.22
CA MET A 581 13.17 6.23 29.00
C MET A 581 13.12 4.72 29.29
N ARG A 582 13.98 4.24 30.17
CA ARG A 582 14.06 2.80 30.46
C ARG A 582 12.73 2.20 30.94
N ARG A 583 11.91 2.97 31.65
CA ARG A 583 10.60 2.49 32.11
C ARG A 583 9.51 2.49 31.02
N ARG A 584 9.72 3.22 29.93
CA ARG A 584 8.74 3.38 28.83
C ARG A 584 8.94 2.42 27.69
N PHE A 585 10.12 1.80 27.63
CA PHE A 585 10.47 0.84 26.60
C PHE A 585 10.81 -0.51 27.22
N ARG A 586 10.39 -1.57 26.56
CA ARG A 586 10.87 -2.91 26.85
C ARG A 586 12.15 -3.15 26.06
N PHE A 587 13.22 -3.56 26.74
CA PHE A 587 14.51 -3.82 26.11
C PHE A 587 14.65 -5.30 25.80
N VAL A 588 15.11 -5.58 24.59
CA VAL A 588 15.42 -6.93 24.10
C VAL A 588 16.84 -6.92 23.59
N GLU A 589 17.66 -7.79 24.13
CA GLU A 589 19.01 -8.01 23.65
C GLU A 589 18.99 -9.03 22.49
N LEU A 590 19.68 -8.68 21.40
CA LEU A 590 19.91 -9.58 20.27
C LEU A 590 21.38 -9.95 20.23
N ARG A 591 21.68 -11.20 20.52
CA ARG A 591 23.04 -11.73 20.51
C ARG A 591 23.49 -11.99 19.07
N ALA A 592 24.79 -12.02 18.88
CA ALA A 592 25.39 -12.22 17.57
C ALA A 592 25.05 -13.59 16.96
N ASP A 593 24.76 -14.59 17.80
CA ASP A 593 24.46 -15.97 17.43
C ASP A 593 22.96 -16.27 17.25
N GLU A 594 22.06 -15.29 17.44
CA GLU A 594 20.59 -15.52 17.44
C GLU A 594 19.92 -15.38 16.09
N ARG A 595 20.56 -14.76 15.09
CA ARG A 595 19.95 -14.45 13.78
C ARG A 595 20.75 -15.07 12.62
N LEU A 596 21.17 -16.32 12.77
CA LEU A 596 21.98 -17.04 11.78
C LEU A 596 21.18 -17.41 10.53
N GLU A 597 19.86 -17.53 10.63
CA GLU A 597 18.95 -17.86 9.54
C GLU A 597 19.05 -16.89 8.35
N MET A 598 19.50 -15.66 8.57
CA MET A 598 19.72 -14.73 7.46
C MET A 598 20.81 -15.18 6.48
N LEU A 599 21.73 -16.04 6.92
CA LEU A 599 22.82 -16.56 6.08
C LEU A 599 22.33 -17.59 5.07
N ALA A 600 21.14 -18.18 5.25
CA ALA A 600 20.51 -19.01 4.24
C ALA A 600 20.33 -18.27 2.90
N SER A 601 20.25 -16.92 2.94
CA SER A 601 20.22 -16.08 1.73
C SER A 601 21.51 -16.07 0.89
N LEU A 602 22.59 -16.76 1.35
CA LEU A 602 23.79 -17.00 0.55
C LEU A 602 23.55 -18.07 -0.53
N GLU A 603 22.44 -18.84 -0.43
CA GLU A 603 22.04 -19.87 -1.39
C GLU A 603 23.11 -20.95 -1.64
N ASN A 604 24.00 -21.17 -0.67
CA ASN A 604 25.07 -22.16 -0.73
C ASN A 604 25.34 -22.69 0.68
N GLU A 605 24.97 -23.93 0.95
CA GLU A 605 25.06 -24.55 2.28
C GLU A 605 26.51 -24.66 2.80
N GLU A 606 27.50 -24.93 1.91
CA GLU A 606 28.91 -25.00 2.31
C GLU A 606 29.43 -23.63 2.71
N LEU A 607 29.06 -22.60 1.96
CA LEU A 607 29.43 -21.20 2.24
C LEU A 607 28.78 -20.72 3.53
N GLU A 608 27.50 -21.03 3.76
CA GLU A 608 26.76 -20.74 4.97
C GLU A 608 27.40 -21.39 6.20
N ALA A 609 27.67 -22.69 6.13
CA ALA A 609 28.29 -23.44 7.22
C ALA A 609 29.67 -22.89 7.57
N GLU A 610 30.50 -22.55 6.56
CA GLU A 610 31.81 -21.96 6.78
C GLU A 610 31.73 -20.54 7.35
N ALA A 611 30.76 -19.74 6.89
CA ALA A 611 30.49 -18.41 7.44
C ALA A 611 30.14 -18.48 8.93
N ILE A 612 29.22 -19.36 9.30
CA ILE A 612 28.82 -19.59 10.70
C ILE A 612 30.02 -20.04 11.54
N ARG A 613 30.83 -20.98 11.03
CA ARG A 613 32.01 -21.49 11.72
C ARG A 613 33.05 -20.39 11.97
N ARG A 614 33.39 -19.58 10.97
CA ARG A 614 34.36 -18.48 11.09
C ARG A 614 33.85 -17.39 12.03
N MET A 615 32.57 -17.04 11.91
CA MET A 615 31.93 -16.06 12.78
C MET A 615 31.96 -16.50 14.25
N ALA A 616 31.57 -17.74 14.51
CA ALA A 616 31.56 -18.27 15.88
C ALA A 616 33.00 -18.32 16.50
N ALA A 617 33.99 -18.73 15.71
CA ALA A 617 35.37 -18.75 16.14
C ALA A 617 35.93 -17.34 16.42
N LEU A 618 35.63 -16.38 15.55
CA LEU A 618 36.00 -14.97 15.73
C LEU A 618 35.33 -14.37 16.97
N ASN A 619 34.00 -14.57 17.11
CA ASN A 619 33.25 -14.05 18.27
C ASN A 619 33.73 -14.63 19.59
N LYS A 620 34.13 -15.90 19.61
CA LYS A 620 34.79 -16.49 20.78
C LYS A 620 36.11 -15.81 21.09
N ALA A 621 36.95 -15.57 20.09
CA ALA A 621 38.22 -14.88 20.28
C ALA A 621 38.05 -13.43 20.79
N ILE A 622 36.99 -12.74 20.33
CA ILE A 622 36.62 -11.39 20.80
C ILE A 622 36.26 -11.43 22.29
N ALA A 623 35.41 -12.37 22.70
CA ALA A 623 34.97 -12.50 24.09
C ALA A 623 36.07 -12.92 25.06
N GLU A 624 37.19 -13.48 24.58
CA GLU A 624 38.36 -13.84 25.36
C GLU A 624 39.31 -12.66 25.64
N VAL A 625 39.05 -11.48 25.05
CA VAL A 625 39.84 -10.26 25.34
C VAL A 625 39.22 -9.55 26.54
N GLU A 626 40.02 -9.27 27.57
CA GLU A 626 39.57 -8.78 28.88
C GLU A 626 38.73 -7.49 28.83
N ASP A 627 39.07 -6.58 27.91
CA ASP A 627 38.38 -5.29 27.73
C ASP A 627 37.24 -5.35 26.73
N LEU A 628 37.01 -6.50 26.04
CA LEU A 628 35.91 -6.71 25.13
C LEU A 628 34.91 -7.69 25.76
N ASN A 629 33.62 -7.47 25.48
CA ASN A 629 32.57 -8.33 25.98
C ASN A 629 31.67 -8.78 24.78
N GLU A 630 30.60 -9.45 25.08
CA GLU A 630 29.67 -9.97 24.05
C GLU A 630 29.09 -8.89 23.11
N ASN A 631 29.05 -7.62 23.54
CA ASN A 631 28.56 -6.52 22.74
C ASN A 631 29.48 -6.17 21.54
N TYR A 632 30.77 -6.55 21.61
CA TYR A 632 31.76 -6.35 20.54
C TYR A 632 31.77 -7.49 19.52
N GLN A 633 30.97 -8.52 19.73
CA GLN A 633 30.84 -9.62 18.77
C GLN A 633 30.31 -9.14 17.41
N ILE A 634 30.59 -9.88 16.38
CA ILE A 634 30.20 -9.57 15.00
C ILE A 634 28.94 -10.36 14.64
N GLY A 635 27.90 -9.66 14.21
CA GLY A 635 26.66 -10.31 13.79
C GLY A 635 26.69 -10.81 12.35
N ALA A 636 25.78 -11.70 12.02
CA ALA A 636 25.72 -12.45 10.77
C ALA A 636 25.56 -11.54 9.51
N SER A 637 25.03 -10.32 9.64
CA SER A 637 24.85 -9.44 8.49
C SER A 637 26.16 -9.01 7.80
N TYR A 638 27.29 -9.03 8.51
CA TYR A 638 28.59 -8.79 7.90
C TYR A 638 28.91 -9.89 6.88
N PHE A 639 28.54 -11.12 7.18
CA PHE A 639 28.81 -12.29 6.35
C PHE A 639 27.88 -12.38 5.11
N LEU A 640 26.80 -11.61 5.06
CA LEU A 640 25.98 -11.49 3.82
C LEU A 640 26.75 -10.90 2.66
N LYS A 641 27.87 -10.21 2.90
CA LYS A 641 28.77 -9.70 1.87
C LYS A 641 29.46 -10.81 1.07
N LEU A 642 29.47 -12.03 1.59
CA LEU A 642 29.96 -13.23 0.87
C LEU A 642 29.13 -13.57 -0.37
N LYS A 643 27.99 -12.92 -0.60
CA LYS A 643 27.30 -12.98 -1.90
C LYS A 643 28.17 -12.45 -3.06
N THR A 644 29.08 -11.55 -2.78
CA THR A 644 29.91 -10.86 -3.78
C THR A 644 31.41 -10.86 -3.47
N LEU A 645 31.79 -11.18 -2.23
CA LEU A 645 33.16 -11.17 -1.74
C LEU A 645 33.58 -12.59 -1.34
N ASP A 646 34.90 -12.84 -1.33
CA ASP A 646 35.44 -14.00 -0.64
C ASP A 646 35.74 -13.71 0.83
N PHE A 647 36.15 -14.73 1.59
CA PHE A 647 36.45 -14.60 3.01
C PHE A 647 37.65 -13.69 3.32
N ASP A 648 38.64 -13.65 2.45
CA ASP A 648 39.83 -12.82 2.63
C ASP A 648 39.51 -11.35 2.38
N GLN A 649 38.71 -11.07 1.36
CA GLN A 649 38.17 -9.72 1.09
C GLN A 649 37.24 -9.26 2.23
N LEU A 650 36.36 -10.13 2.73
CA LEU A 650 35.52 -9.80 3.87
C LEU A 650 36.35 -9.44 5.11
N TRP A 651 37.45 -10.17 5.34
CA TRP A 651 38.36 -9.87 6.43
C TRP A 651 39.06 -8.52 6.23
N THR A 652 39.74 -8.33 5.11
CA THR A 652 40.61 -7.16 4.89
C THR A 652 39.83 -5.86 4.78
N ASP A 653 38.67 -5.92 4.14
CA ASP A 653 37.91 -4.71 3.77
C ASP A 653 36.90 -4.29 4.86
N TYR A 654 36.46 -5.23 5.68
CA TYR A 654 35.36 -4.96 6.63
C TYR A 654 35.68 -5.37 8.08
N LEU A 655 36.13 -6.60 8.32
CA LEU A 655 36.28 -7.09 9.69
C LEU A 655 37.54 -6.56 10.35
N GLN A 656 38.67 -6.61 9.67
CA GLN A 656 39.94 -6.13 10.22
C GLN A 656 39.91 -4.63 10.58
N PRO A 657 39.41 -3.70 9.71
CA PRO A 657 39.30 -2.30 10.10
C PRO A 657 38.41 -2.07 11.30
N LEU A 658 37.27 -2.75 11.37
CA LEU A 658 36.35 -2.66 12.51
C LEU A 658 37.00 -3.16 13.81
N LEU A 659 37.63 -4.32 13.76
CA LEU A 659 38.31 -4.91 14.91
C LEU A 659 39.51 -4.06 15.36
N GLN A 660 40.19 -3.36 14.44
CA GLN A 660 41.24 -2.42 14.75
C GLN A 660 40.71 -1.25 15.59
N GLU A 661 39.55 -0.73 15.29
CA GLU A 661 38.90 0.31 16.10
C GLU A 661 38.55 -0.20 17.50
N TYR A 662 38.13 -1.47 17.63
CA TYR A 662 37.80 -2.05 18.94
C TYR A 662 38.99 -2.15 19.87
N ILE A 663 40.16 -2.50 19.35
CA ILE A 663 41.36 -2.74 20.13
C ILE A 663 42.30 -1.53 20.22
N GLN A 664 41.92 -0.42 19.57
CA GLN A 664 42.74 0.80 19.55
C GLN A 664 43.02 1.32 20.98
N GLY A 665 44.28 1.47 21.31
CA GLY A 665 44.73 1.90 22.63
C GLY A 665 44.86 0.79 23.65
N MET A 666 44.61 -0.47 23.33
CA MET A 666 44.79 -1.61 24.17
C MET A 666 46.28 -2.04 24.23
N TYR A 667 46.66 -2.71 25.28
CA TYR A 667 47.99 -3.33 25.36
C TYR A 667 48.05 -4.53 24.39
N ASP A 668 49.10 -4.61 23.57
CA ASP A 668 49.31 -5.69 22.59
C ASP A 668 48.28 -5.77 21.46
N GLU A 669 47.92 -4.63 20.83
CA GLU A 669 46.99 -4.57 19.69
C GLU A 669 47.36 -5.58 18.60
N GLU A 670 48.65 -5.69 18.25
CA GLU A 670 49.11 -6.60 17.19
C GLU A 670 48.89 -8.07 17.56
N GLY A 671 49.15 -8.45 18.78
CA GLY A 671 48.91 -9.80 19.31
C GLY A 671 47.45 -10.17 19.32
N ILE A 672 46.58 -9.22 19.73
CA ILE A 672 45.13 -9.39 19.73
C ILE A 672 44.59 -9.55 18.27
N MET A 673 45.03 -8.69 17.36
CA MET A 673 44.62 -8.77 15.94
C MET A 673 45.09 -10.09 15.30
N ASN A 674 46.29 -10.54 15.61
CA ASN A 674 46.76 -11.83 15.11
C ASN A 674 45.95 -13.02 15.66
N ARG A 675 45.43 -12.95 16.90
CA ARG A 675 44.50 -13.94 17.46
C ARG A 675 43.19 -13.95 16.70
N PHE A 676 42.62 -12.76 16.40
CA PHE A 676 41.40 -12.62 15.64
C PHE A 676 41.55 -13.18 14.22
N ALA A 677 42.63 -12.84 13.51
CA ALA A 677 42.94 -13.34 12.19
C ALA A 677 43.01 -14.88 12.12
N ARG A 678 43.71 -15.48 13.10
CA ARG A 678 43.79 -16.94 13.22
C ARG A 678 42.45 -17.58 13.52
N ALA A 679 41.67 -17.00 14.45
CA ALA A 679 40.36 -17.52 14.78
C ALA A 679 39.41 -17.47 13.58
N TYR A 680 39.44 -16.38 12.83
CA TYR A 680 38.69 -16.24 11.58
C TYR A 680 39.16 -17.17 10.47
N GLY A 681 40.44 -17.62 10.51
CA GLY A 681 41.07 -18.45 9.48
C GLY A 681 41.68 -17.65 8.33
N TYR A 682 41.99 -16.36 8.56
CA TYR A 682 42.73 -15.54 7.61
C TYR A 682 44.24 -15.85 7.69
N GLN A 683 44.81 -16.12 6.53
CA GLN A 683 46.28 -16.30 6.35
C GLN A 683 46.81 -15.11 5.55
N LYS A 684 47.61 -14.28 6.25
CA LYS A 684 48.29 -13.16 5.57
C LYS A 684 49.11 -13.70 4.40
N PRO A 685 48.91 -13.21 3.17
CA PRO A 685 49.76 -13.59 2.06
C PRO A 685 51.22 -13.38 2.42
N ALA A 686 52.06 -14.40 2.22
CA ALA A 686 53.50 -14.25 2.39
C ALA A 686 53.95 -13.05 1.55
N ARG A 687 54.59 -12.04 2.14
CA ARG A 687 55.22 -10.98 1.37
C ARG A 687 56.24 -11.69 0.45
N GLY A 688 55.88 -11.80 -0.84
CA GLY A 688 56.83 -12.26 -1.83
C GLY A 688 58.06 -11.33 -1.79
N ASP A 689 59.23 -11.91 -1.61
CA ASP A 689 60.52 -11.25 -1.73
C ASP A 689 60.67 -10.64 -3.14
N ALA A 690 60.10 -9.46 -3.34
CA ALA A 690 60.24 -8.66 -4.53
C ALA A 690 61.48 -7.73 -4.41
N ASN A 691 62.58 -8.20 -3.81
CA ASN A 691 63.80 -7.41 -3.71
C ASN A 691 65.12 -8.22 -3.78
N GLU A 692 65.16 -9.29 -4.62
CA GLU A 692 66.46 -9.95 -4.91
C GLU A 692 66.79 -10.04 -6.45
N ALA A 693 66.09 -9.25 -7.28
CA ALA A 693 66.43 -9.28 -8.74
C ALA A 693 66.95 -7.94 -9.29
N ALA A 694 67.54 -7.08 -8.45
CA ALA A 694 68.09 -5.79 -8.91
C ALA A 694 69.50 -5.48 -8.38
N GLN A 695 70.32 -6.50 -8.15
CA GLN A 695 71.77 -6.33 -7.95
C GLN A 695 72.56 -7.45 -8.63
N ASP A 696 72.53 -7.52 -9.94
CA ASP A 696 73.59 -8.11 -10.75
C ASP A 696 73.42 -7.79 -12.24
N GLN A 697 73.61 -6.56 -12.59
CA GLN A 697 74.07 -6.11 -13.92
C GLN A 697 74.38 -4.61 -13.85
N GLY A 698 75.63 -4.31 -13.56
CA GLY A 698 76.19 -2.99 -13.70
C GLY A 698 77.69 -3.06 -13.69
#